data_697f79cfaaee23b3649882207b392bae
#
_entry.id   697f79cfaaee23b3649882207b392bae
#
_cell.length_a   1.000
_cell.length_b   1.000
_cell.length_c   1.000
_cell.angle_alpha   90.00
_cell.angle_beta   90.00
_cell.angle_gamma   90.00
#
_symmetry.space_group_name_H-M   'P 1'
#
loop_
_entity.id
_entity.type
_entity.pdbx_description
1 polymer ?
#
loop_
_entity_poly.entity_id
_entity_poly.type
_entity_poly.pdbx_seq_one_letter_code
_entity_poly.pdbx_strand_id
1 'polypeptide(L)'
;VTTVQPDREAAAGGRAASGDAAGAAADAAVPAPVPADPAESGVPKGAPGAAGDGAGGDNTDVGRDDDGGGAVRGGDGAGTAGTGAGAGLAGPGGAPARTDPVTGTGAPAPTGPATARRPFGDRLRAALPGSRPLPDQLRDLLRWLAQRPVLTTLVTAGVLHVLWLLLLANEGGDLAAQDAWAEFAGRHPSTAYNFAWYGGLHPVSYSVISPYLMAVLGVRTTMVLAGTLSAGVLALILARCRQVPRPLVPSLWGALALLGNAASGRVTFGLGLLFGLVAIALVFPGDHDDEDDEDERADGAGGAGKGRRRVGGWRGTAVVLSTMLATAASPVAGLFVGLVAGVLFLQKRRTEAYLLGLAPPVVVALSTWLFPFQGTQPMPWISAVAPMITAALIWLMAPESWRTVRIGAAVYFLGTLACWVIPSPIGSNVERLALIFGGTVLLVIAQSGTRPAAPRLLRSATAVYLAFAAISVWTVVKPVVDLVLTSPDAAWTRELAPLVDQLRQVDAEAGRVEVVPVRSHREASALAPYVSLARGWNRQADLDRHEIFYDGSLTPETYRGWLKHWAVRYVVLPVEDRPDTGAHEEAEIVAQGQPYLTEIWADANWRLFRVNNPTPLVEAPAEVRRADEGELVIDVKYAGPVLVRVPFSPWLGLVDEDGEGVEAPQVLDDDGSDDPDVDGVREWSESGQLYVNPEGCVTKAGDWTRLHAPRPGTYRISAPYQLPRGTQCPE
;
A
#
# COMPACT_ATOMS: atom_id res chain seq x y z
N VAL A 1 -10.11 2.47 25.73
CA VAL A 1 -10.97 1.66 26.58
C VAL A 1 -11.47 2.55 27.71
N THR A 2 -12.63 3.14 27.56
CA THR A 2 -13.44 3.58 28.71
C THR A 2 -14.89 3.54 28.24
N THR A 3 -15.54 2.49 28.63
CA THR A 3 -16.97 2.27 28.55
C THR A 3 -17.68 3.29 29.43
N VAL A 4 -18.55 4.10 28.88
CA VAL A 4 -19.52 4.91 29.63
C VAL A 4 -20.89 4.36 29.34
N GLN A 5 -21.48 3.74 30.36
CA GLN A 5 -22.88 3.34 30.43
C GLN A 5 -23.73 4.57 30.74
N PRO A 6 -24.92 4.75 30.19
CA PRO A 6 -25.81 5.84 30.58
C PRO A 6 -26.69 5.43 31.77
N ASP A 7 -26.58 6.20 32.84
CA ASP A 7 -27.54 6.15 33.96
C ASP A 7 -28.82 6.92 33.61
N ARG A 8 -29.92 6.29 33.92
CA ARG A 8 -31.30 6.84 33.99
C ARG A 8 -31.50 7.49 35.36
N GLU A 9 -32.18 8.63 35.35
CA GLU A 9 -33.18 9.15 36.27
C GLU A 9 -33.18 10.66 36.22
N ALA A 10 -34.21 11.35 36.09
CA ALA A 10 -35.53 11.50 36.56
C ALA A 10 -35.85 13.02 36.62
N ALA A 11 -37.03 13.34 36.26
CA ALA A 11 -37.73 14.60 36.16
C ALA A 11 -37.67 15.54 37.39
N ALA A 12 -37.72 16.85 37.12
CA ALA A 12 -38.70 17.81 37.65
C ALA A 12 -38.28 19.27 37.44
N GLY A 13 -39.00 20.03 36.69
CA GLY A 13 -39.83 21.18 37.15
C GLY A 13 -39.11 22.50 37.38
N GLY A 14 -39.52 23.55 36.61
CA GLY A 14 -39.44 24.90 37.15
C GLY A 14 -39.16 26.03 36.15
N ARG A 15 -40.22 26.55 35.53
CA ARG A 15 -40.58 27.96 35.17
C ARG A 15 -39.53 29.07 35.13
N ALA A 16 -39.54 29.73 33.96
CA ALA A 16 -39.76 31.17 33.66
C ALA A 16 -38.76 32.21 34.18
N ALA A 17 -38.20 32.97 33.25
CA ALA A 17 -38.47 34.44 33.13
C ALA A 17 -37.66 35.05 31.97
N SER A 18 -38.40 35.71 31.14
CA SER A 18 -38.19 36.82 30.23
C SER A 18 -37.03 37.78 30.52
N GLY A 19 -36.43 38.32 29.47
CA GLY A 19 -35.65 39.54 29.51
C GLY A 19 -35.12 39.93 28.13
N ASP A 20 -35.82 40.88 27.52
CA ASP A 20 -35.45 41.66 26.33
C ASP A 20 -34.11 42.39 26.49
N ALA A 21 -33.38 42.49 25.38
CA ALA A 21 -32.81 43.79 24.99
C ALA A 21 -32.17 43.74 23.61
N ALA A 22 -32.64 44.64 22.81
CA ALA A 22 -32.29 45.02 21.47
C ALA A 22 -30.86 45.59 21.35
N GLY A 23 -30.31 45.50 20.14
CA GLY A 23 -29.51 46.63 19.68
C GLY A 23 -28.29 46.35 18.84
N ALA A 24 -28.41 46.78 17.61
CA ALA A 24 -27.42 47.38 16.73
C ALA A 24 -26.75 46.54 15.66
N ALA A 25 -27.21 46.80 14.46
CA ALA A 25 -26.57 46.52 13.18
C ALA A 25 -25.24 47.28 12.99
N ALA A 26 -24.31 46.67 12.34
CA ALA A 26 -23.29 47.37 11.55
C ALA A 26 -22.98 46.60 10.27
N ASP A 27 -23.33 47.24 9.18
CA ASP A 27 -22.98 46.93 7.78
C ASP A 27 -21.46 46.77 7.64
N ALA A 28 -21.04 45.72 6.89
CA ALA A 28 -19.78 45.73 6.18
C ALA A 28 -19.93 45.01 4.86
N ALA A 29 -19.70 45.75 3.80
CA ALA A 29 -19.91 45.49 2.41
C ALA A 29 -19.06 44.30 1.85
N VAL A 30 -19.69 43.54 0.98
CA VAL A 30 -19.10 42.53 0.08
C VAL A 30 -18.50 43.26 -1.12
N PRO A 31 -17.26 42.99 -1.56
CA PRO A 31 -16.78 43.41 -2.87
C PRO A 31 -17.14 42.38 -3.94
N ALA A 32 -17.66 42.89 -5.06
CA ALA A 32 -18.05 42.16 -6.26
C ALA A 32 -16.87 41.55 -7.02
N PRO A 33 -17.09 40.54 -7.89
CA PRO A 33 -16.06 39.90 -8.66
C PRO A 33 -15.72 40.72 -9.93
N VAL A 34 -14.43 40.73 -10.27
CA VAL A 34 -13.85 41.32 -11.47
C VAL A 34 -14.06 40.39 -12.68
N PRO A 35 -14.46 40.86 -13.85
CA PRO A 35 -14.68 40.06 -15.06
C PRO A 35 -13.36 39.69 -15.75
N ALA A 36 -13.30 38.47 -16.28
CA ALA A 36 -12.24 37.99 -17.15
C ALA A 36 -12.48 38.47 -18.60
N ASP A 37 -11.43 38.97 -19.23
CA ASP A 37 -11.38 39.34 -20.64
C ASP A 37 -11.16 38.11 -21.54
N PRO A 38 -11.73 38.11 -22.78
CA PRO A 38 -11.58 37.02 -23.72
C PRO A 38 -10.51 37.32 -24.79
N ALA A 39 -9.70 36.34 -25.12
CA ALA A 39 -8.91 36.37 -26.37
C ALA A 39 -9.04 35.01 -27.08
N GLU A 40 -9.78 35.07 -28.19
CA GLU A 40 -9.47 34.79 -29.61
C GLU A 40 -8.91 33.41 -29.94
N SER A 41 -9.73 32.52 -30.47
CA SER A 41 -10.07 32.25 -31.90
C SER A 41 -8.92 31.67 -32.74
N GLY A 42 -9.13 30.46 -33.24
CA GLY A 42 -8.37 29.86 -34.31
C GLY A 42 -8.84 28.48 -34.69
N VAL A 43 -9.97 28.41 -35.42
CA VAL A 43 -10.39 27.21 -36.16
C VAL A 43 -9.76 27.29 -37.57
N PRO A 44 -9.41 26.15 -38.19
CA PRO A 44 -10.03 25.91 -39.49
C PRO A 44 -10.72 24.56 -39.66
N LYS A 45 -11.89 24.69 -40.22
CA LYS A 45 -12.75 23.66 -40.82
C LYS A 45 -12.09 22.95 -42.01
N GLY A 46 -12.47 21.66 -42.19
CA GLY A 46 -12.30 20.97 -43.45
C GLY A 46 -12.91 19.57 -43.42
N ALA A 47 -14.16 19.46 -43.74
CA ALA A 47 -14.79 18.27 -44.30
C ALA A 47 -15.18 18.64 -45.75
N PRO A 48 -15.68 17.73 -46.65
CA PRO A 48 -16.13 16.36 -46.56
C PRO A 48 -15.78 15.50 -47.82
N GLY A 49 -16.31 14.25 -47.85
CA GLY A 49 -16.55 13.48 -49.08
C GLY A 49 -16.15 12.02 -48.88
N ALA A 50 -17.03 11.18 -48.74
CA ALA A 50 -18.01 10.48 -49.55
C ALA A 50 -17.49 9.18 -50.15
N ALA A 51 -18.12 8.10 -49.69
CA ALA A 51 -18.66 6.93 -50.41
C ALA A 51 -17.74 6.09 -51.36
N GLY A 52 -17.85 4.79 -51.17
CA GLY A 52 -17.49 3.82 -52.22
C GLY A 52 -17.46 2.38 -51.71
N ASP A 53 -18.51 1.68 -52.00
CA ASP A 53 -18.78 0.26 -51.89
C ASP A 53 -17.72 -0.61 -52.57
N GLY A 54 -17.64 -1.89 -52.16
CA GLY A 54 -17.08 -2.92 -53.00
C GLY A 54 -16.61 -4.18 -52.28
N ALA A 55 -17.51 -5.06 -52.07
CA ALA A 55 -17.51 -6.51 -52.07
C ALA A 55 -16.29 -7.30 -52.56
N GLY A 56 -16.03 -8.44 -51.88
CA GLY A 56 -15.92 -9.72 -52.55
C GLY A 56 -14.58 -10.39 -52.59
N GLY A 57 -14.58 -11.64 -52.14
CA GLY A 57 -13.83 -12.77 -52.73
C GLY A 57 -12.52 -13.10 -51.98
N ASP A 58 -12.47 -14.05 -51.14
CA ASP A 58 -12.45 -15.52 -51.33
C ASP A 58 -11.19 -16.05 -52.03
N ASN A 59 -10.65 -17.05 -51.35
CA ASN A 59 -9.94 -18.23 -51.81
C ASN A 59 -8.40 -18.34 -51.79
N THR A 60 -8.01 -19.25 -50.93
CA THR A 60 -7.21 -20.46 -51.20
C THR A 60 -5.76 -20.27 -51.63
N ASP A 61 -4.91 -20.79 -50.86
CA ASP A 61 -4.40 -22.18 -50.77
C ASP A 61 -3.03 -22.36 -51.41
N VAL A 62 -2.20 -23.21 -50.81
CA VAL A 62 -1.19 -24.10 -51.35
C VAL A 62 0.27 -23.64 -51.56
N GLY A 63 1.07 -24.28 -50.77
CA GLY A 63 2.20 -25.10 -51.26
C GLY A 63 3.56 -24.48 -50.94
N ARG A 64 4.27 -25.05 -50.03
CA ARG A 64 5.20 -26.21 -50.24
C ARG A 64 6.50 -25.93 -50.96
N ASP A 65 7.48 -26.30 -50.23
CA ASP A 65 8.69 -27.06 -50.55
C ASP A 65 9.91 -26.27 -51.05
N ASP A 66 10.91 -26.41 -50.34
CA ASP A 66 12.06 -27.32 -50.37
C ASP A 66 13.42 -26.68 -50.66
N ASP A 67 14.32 -27.11 -49.83
CA ASP A 67 15.67 -27.58 -50.09
C ASP A 67 16.84 -26.70 -50.53
N GLY A 68 17.92 -27.02 -49.85
CA GLY A 68 19.26 -27.04 -50.38
C GLY A 68 20.21 -25.98 -49.82
N GLY A 69 21.08 -26.22 -48.92
CA GLY A 69 22.18 -27.17 -49.05
C GLY A 69 23.44 -26.44 -49.45
N GLY A 70 24.49 -26.54 -48.69
CA GLY A 70 25.79 -26.15 -49.22
C GLY A 70 26.80 -25.69 -48.14
N ALA A 71 27.46 -26.66 -47.57
CA ALA A 71 28.76 -26.52 -46.90
C ALA A 71 29.86 -26.19 -47.88
N VAL A 72 31.00 -25.68 -47.42
CA VAL A 72 32.40 -25.94 -47.73
C VAL A 72 33.25 -24.87 -47.07
N ARG A 73 34.02 -25.15 -46.00
CA ARG A 73 35.42 -25.57 -45.91
C ARG A 73 36.48 -24.60 -46.46
N GLY A 74 37.45 -24.38 -45.62
CA GLY A 74 38.89 -24.31 -45.85
C GLY A 74 39.45 -22.92 -45.64
N GLY A 75 40.55 -22.70 -45.05
CA GLY A 75 41.71 -23.44 -44.62
C GLY A 75 42.77 -22.48 -44.14
N ASP A 76 43.51 -22.89 -43.19
CA ASP A 76 44.95 -22.89 -42.99
C ASP A 76 45.85 -21.67 -43.33
N GLY A 77 46.77 -21.45 -42.40
CA GLY A 77 48.07 -20.83 -42.58
C GLY A 77 48.51 -20.04 -41.36
N ALA A 78 49.21 -20.52 -40.41
CA ALA A 78 50.56 -21.07 -40.21
C ALA A 78 51.68 -20.05 -40.49
N GLY A 79 52.52 -19.89 -39.51
CA GLY A 79 53.89 -19.35 -39.66
C GLY A 79 54.31 -18.44 -38.52
N THR A 80 54.95 -18.98 -37.48
CA THR A 80 56.40 -19.14 -37.18
C THR A 80 57.06 -17.82 -36.70
N ALA A 81 57.46 -17.72 -35.48
CA ALA A 81 58.70 -18.14 -34.82
C ALA A 81 59.86 -17.11 -34.87
N GLY A 82 60.51 -16.93 -33.78
CA GLY A 82 61.84 -16.29 -33.62
C GLY A 82 61.98 -15.61 -32.22
N THR A 83 62.36 -16.24 -31.18
CA THR A 83 63.70 -16.64 -30.63
C THR A 83 64.68 -15.50 -30.40
N GLY A 84 65.15 -15.43 -29.17
CA GLY A 84 66.43 -14.83 -28.75
C GLY A 84 66.29 -14.20 -27.35
N ALA A 85 66.62 -14.75 -26.21
CA ALA A 85 67.82 -15.35 -25.61
C ALA A 85 68.91 -14.32 -25.21
N GLY A 86 69.23 -14.30 -23.94
CA GLY A 86 70.45 -13.75 -23.36
C GLY A 86 70.15 -13.07 -22.00
N ALA A 87 70.28 -13.64 -20.83
CA ALA A 87 71.40 -14.22 -20.05
C ALA A 87 72.42 -13.19 -19.51
N GLY A 88 72.55 -13.23 -18.22
CA GLY A 88 73.77 -12.80 -17.47
C GLY A 88 73.49 -11.94 -16.26
N LEU A 89 73.43 -12.43 -15.10
CA LEU A 89 74.36 -12.86 -14.07
C LEU A 89 74.92 -11.74 -13.15
N ALA A 90 74.62 -11.93 -11.88
CA ALA A 90 75.47 -11.82 -10.66
C ALA A 90 75.68 -10.48 -9.92
N GLY A 91 75.24 -10.49 -8.65
CA GLY A 91 75.64 -9.57 -7.59
C GLY A 91 77.08 -9.81 -7.09
N PRO A 92 77.53 -9.48 -5.85
CA PRO A 92 76.84 -8.97 -4.66
C PRO A 92 77.69 -7.89 -3.88
N GLY A 93 77.13 -7.38 -2.76
CA GLY A 93 77.99 -7.05 -1.62
C GLY A 93 78.09 -5.59 -1.18
N GLY A 94 77.83 -5.35 0.09
CA GLY A 94 78.61 -4.40 0.92
C GLY A 94 77.88 -3.25 1.56
N ALA A 95 77.40 -3.40 2.79
CA ALA A 95 77.36 -2.32 3.79
C ALA A 95 78.73 -2.28 4.49
N PRO A 96 79.12 -1.33 5.33
CA PRO A 96 78.44 -0.27 6.10
C PRO A 96 79.17 1.07 6.26
N ALA A 97 78.67 1.93 7.09
CA ALA A 97 79.28 2.80 8.10
C ALA A 97 78.97 4.31 8.06
N ARG A 98 78.42 4.71 9.14
CA ARG A 98 78.37 6.01 9.87
C ARG A 98 79.39 7.06 9.47
N THR A 99 78.94 8.33 9.51
CA THR A 99 79.51 9.39 10.40
C THR A 99 78.71 10.71 10.24
N ASP A 100 78.28 11.30 11.36
CA ASP A 100 78.03 12.72 11.59
C ASP A 100 79.29 13.51 11.80
N PRO A 101 79.29 14.82 12.06
CA PRO A 101 78.43 15.97 11.68
C PRO A 101 79.30 17.12 11.07
N VAL A 102 78.70 18.28 10.67
CA VAL A 102 79.21 19.63 10.93
C VAL A 102 78.30 20.72 10.25
N THR A 103 77.86 21.64 11.05
CA THR A 103 77.50 23.04 10.95
C THR A 103 77.78 23.82 9.64
N GLY A 104 76.81 24.63 9.23
CA GLY A 104 76.94 25.70 8.23
C GLY A 104 75.68 26.51 7.98
N THR A 105 75.68 27.69 8.55
CA THR A 105 74.75 28.82 8.40
C THR A 105 74.51 29.26 6.95
N GLY A 106 73.28 29.60 6.64
CA GLY A 106 72.96 30.33 5.40
C GLY A 106 71.47 30.39 5.15
N ALA A 107 70.82 31.50 5.50
CA ALA A 107 69.49 31.82 5.10
C ALA A 107 69.38 32.25 3.60
N PRO A 108 68.34 31.94 2.90
CA PRO A 108 67.73 32.93 2.08
C PRO A 108 66.14 32.98 2.25
N ALA A 109 65.68 34.11 1.82
CA ALA A 109 64.38 34.73 2.01
C ALA A 109 63.14 34.00 1.39
N PRO A 110 61.93 34.44 1.67
CA PRO A 110 60.71 33.62 1.69
C PRO A 110 59.98 33.58 0.33
N THR A 111 59.66 32.41 -0.12
CA THR A 111 58.67 32.20 -1.17
C THR A 111 57.30 32.00 -0.53
N GLY A 112 56.31 32.76 -1.00
CA GLY A 112 54.96 32.89 -0.46
C GLY A 112 54.13 31.61 -0.29
N PRO A 113 53.15 31.63 0.56
CA PRO A 113 52.41 30.43 0.94
C PRO A 113 51.45 30.01 -0.18
N ALA A 114 51.62 28.77 -0.63
CA ALA A 114 50.57 28.05 -1.34
C ALA A 114 49.33 27.98 -0.46
N THR A 115 48.24 28.61 -0.89
CA THR A 115 46.93 28.55 -0.24
C THR A 115 46.43 27.13 -0.28
N ALA A 116 46.66 26.35 0.75
CA ALA A 116 45.98 25.12 1.01
C ALA A 116 44.48 25.44 1.17
N ARG A 117 43.64 24.97 0.23
CA ARG A 117 42.19 25.06 0.32
C ARG A 117 41.73 24.30 1.56
N ARG A 118 41.37 25.01 2.62
CA ARG A 118 40.73 24.44 3.82
C ARG A 118 39.47 23.69 3.42
N PRO A 119 39.21 22.49 3.95
CA PRO A 119 37.99 21.75 3.70
C PRO A 119 36.74 22.58 4.12
N PHE A 120 35.67 22.43 3.39
CA PHE A 120 34.42 23.18 3.52
C PHE A 120 33.89 23.27 4.98
N GLY A 121 34.10 22.22 5.79
CA GLY A 121 33.75 22.21 7.21
C GLY A 121 34.43 23.27 8.07
N ASP A 122 35.69 23.65 7.74
CA ASP A 122 36.41 24.69 8.48
C ASP A 122 35.97 26.11 8.08
N ARG A 123 35.49 26.29 6.86
CA ARG A 123 34.89 27.57 6.41
C ARG A 123 33.52 27.83 7.05
N LEU A 124 32.72 26.77 7.26
CA LEU A 124 31.45 26.89 7.98
C LEU A 124 31.64 27.21 9.46
N ARG A 125 32.68 26.65 10.10
CA ARG A 125 33.04 26.96 11.48
C ARG A 125 33.60 28.39 11.67
N ALA A 126 34.24 28.92 10.64
CA ALA A 126 34.78 30.29 10.68
C ALA A 126 33.71 31.36 10.37
N ALA A 127 32.58 30.99 9.79
CA ALA A 127 31.51 31.90 9.42
C ALA A 127 30.42 32.06 10.50
N LEU A 128 30.46 31.27 11.59
CA LEU A 128 29.53 31.40 12.71
C LEU A 128 30.16 32.25 13.81
N PRO A 129 29.68 33.47 14.08
CA PRO A 129 30.21 34.30 15.14
C PRO A 129 29.95 33.66 16.51
N GLY A 130 31.01 33.32 17.23
CA GLY A 130 31.00 33.08 18.68
C GLY A 130 30.21 31.84 19.10
N SER A 131 30.44 30.65 18.50
CA SER A 131 29.93 29.40 19.10
C SER A 131 30.62 29.17 20.45
N ARG A 132 29.88 29.48 21.54
CA ARG A 132 30.28 29.07 22.88
C ARG A 132 30.53 27.56 22.85
N PRO A 133 31.59 27.05 23.47
CA PRO A 133 31.80 25.61 23.55
C PRO A 133 30.59 25.00 24.26
N LEU A 134 30.02 23.97 23.64
CA LEU A 134 28.92 23.17 24.22
C LEU A 134 29.37 22.74 25.64
N PRO A 135 28.46 22.84 26.65
CA PRO A 135 28.75 22.31 27.98
C PRO A 135 29.28 20.88 27.90
N ASP A 136 30.28 20.54 28.68
CA ASP A 136 30.93 19.21 28.63
C ASP A 136 29.91 18.07 28.80
N GLN A 137 28.89 18.27 29.66
CA GLN A 137 27.76 17.35 29.84
C GLN A 137 27.00 17.08 28.54
N LEU A 138 26.79 18.11 27.73
CA LEU A 138 26.08 17.95 26.43
C LEU A 138 26.97 17.23 25.41
N ARG A 139 28.29 17.48 25.43
CA ARG A 139 29.23 16.74 24.57
C ARG A 139 29.29 15.27 24.94
N ASP A 140 29.28 14.95 26.22
CA ASP A 140 29.32 13.58 26.69
C ASP A 140 28.01 12.85 26.42
N LEU A 141 26.86 13.53 26.58
CA LEU A 141 25.57 12.99 26.13
C LEU A 141 25.54 12.71 24.64
N LEU A 142 25.98 13.65 23.81
CA LEU A 142 26.02 13.47 22.35
C LEU A 142 26.98 12.31 21.94
N ARG A 143 28.09 12.14 22.64
CA ARG A 143 29.00 11.00 22.40
C ARG A 143 28.33 9.69 22.81
N TRP A 144 27.66 9.64 23.95
CA TRP A 144 26.96 8.46 24.45
C TRP A 144 25.82 8.05 23.48
N LEU A 145 25.05 9.03 22.98
CA LEU A 145 24.00 8.79 21.97
C LEU A 145 24.60 8.27 20.65
N ALA A 146 25.72 8.85 20.19
CA ALA A 146 26.39 8.43 18.96
C ALA A 146 27.00 7.01 19.05
N GLN A 147 27.36 6.57 20.25
CA GLN A 147 27.90 5.22 20.51
C GLN A 147 26.80 4.14 20.54
N ARG A 148 25.50 4.53 20.66
CA ARG A 148 24.36 3.62 20.77
C ARG A 148 23.30 3.91 19.69
N PRO A 149 23.65 3.82 18.39
CA PRO A 149 22.77 4.29 17.32
C PRO A 149 21.41 3.57 17.29
N VAL A 150 21.37 2.28 17.58
CA VAL A 150 20.12 1.49 17.60
C VAL A 150 19.19 1.97 18.70
N LEU A 151 19.68 2.07 19.94
CA LEU A 151 18.87 2.52 21.08
C LEU A 151 18.40 3.97 20.89
N THR A 152 19.31 4.85 20.46
CA THR A 152 18.99 6.26 20.22
C THR A 152 17.93 6.42 19.16
N THR A 153 18.03 5.68 18.04
CA THR A 153 17.03 5.71 16.97
C THR A 153 15.70 5.12 17.41
N LEU A 154 15.71 4.00 18.14
CA LEU A 154 14.50 3.37 18.67
C LEU A 154 13.73 4.33 19.59
N VAL A 155 14.43 4.95 20.55
CA VAL A 155 13.80 5.91 21.49
C VAL A 155 13.29 7.14 20.76
N THR A 156 14.09 7.71 19.84
CA THR A 156 13.66 8.88 19.04
C THR A 156 12.45 8.54 18.18
N ALA A 157 12.45 7.41 17.50
CA ALA A 157 11.30 6.96 16.71
C ALA A 157 10.07 6.73 17.59
N GLY A 158 10.23 6.10 18.76
CA GLY A 158 9.15 5.91 19.72
C GLY A 158 8.51 7.23 20.14
N VAL A 159 9.34 8.22 20.53
CA VAL A 159 8.85 9.57 20.88
C VAL A 159 8.12 10.21 19.70
N LEU A 160 8.69 10.18 18.49
CA LEU A 160 8.07 10.76 17.30
C LEU A 160 6.74 10.11 16.94
N HIS A 161 6.64 8.77 17.00
CA HIS A 161 5.40 8.07 16.72
C HIS A 161 4.34 8.27 17.82
N VAL A 162 4.75 8.41 19.09
CA VAL A 162 3.82 8.77 20.17
C VAL A 162 3.33 10.21 19.99
N LEU A 163 4.21 11.15 19.60
CA LEU A 163 3.78 12.51 19.27
C LEU A 163 2.81 12.52 18.08
N TRP A 164 3.07 11.73 17.04
CA TRP A 164 2.12 11.53 15.95
C TRP A 164 0.77 11.02 16.47
N LEU A 165 0.78 9.98 17.30
CA LEU A 165 -0.44 9.42 17.90
C LEU A 165 -1.26 10.46 18.64
N LEU A 166 -0.60 11.34 19.42
CA LEU A 166 -1.27 12.30 20.28
C LEU A 166 -1.72 13.58 19.56
N LEU A 167 -1.04 13.94 18.46
CA LEU A 167 -1.21 15.25 17.84
C LEU A 167 -1.68 15.20 16.38
N LEU A 168 -1.38 14.13 15.65
CA LEU A 168 -1.52 14.07 14.20
C LEU A 168 -2.27 12.83 13.68
N ALA A 169 -2.54 11.84 14.54
CA ALA A 169 -3.24 10.62 14.13
C ALA A 169 -4.74 10.91 14.01
N ASN A 170 -5.12 11.56 12.91
CA ASN A 170 -6.51 11.79 12.54
C ASN A 170 -7.21 10.49 12.12
N GLU A 171 -8.47 10.60 11.75
CA GLU A 171 -9.31 9.47 11.34
C GLU A 171 -9.54 9.44 9.82
N GLY A 172 -8.81 10.25 9.05
CA GLY A 172 -9.00 10.40 7.62
C GLY A 172 -7.93 9.75 6.75
N GLY A 173 -8.15 9.80 5.45
CA GLY A 173 -7.27 9.23 4.43
C GLY A 173 -7.13 7.72 4.53
N ASP A 174 -5.92 7.20 4.37
CA ASP A 174 -5.67 5.75 4.47
C ASP A 174 -6.06 5.17 5.85
N LEU A 175 -6.09 5.98 6.93
CA LEU A 175 -6.53 5.54 8.26
C LEU A 175 -8.02 5.20 8.28
N ALA A 176 -8.87 5.87 7.52
CA ALA A 176 -10.30 5.57 7.46
C ALA A 176 -10.55 4.11 7.01
N ALA A 177 -9.88 3.66 5.94
CA ALA A 177 -10.00 2.26 5.52
C ALA A 177 -9.43 1.28 6.55
N GLN A 178 -8.32 1.65 7.21
CA GLN A 178 -7.70 0.79 8.24
C GLN A 178 -8.62 0.65 9.47
N ASP A 179 -9.30 1.72 9.85
CA ASP A 179 -10.29 1.71 10.94
C ASP A 179 -11.46 0.80 10.59
N ALA A 180 -12.06 0.97 9.39
CA ALA A 180 -13.16 0.15 8.92
C ALA A 180 -12.80 -1.35 8.89
N TRP A 181 -11.62 -1.71 8.39
CA TRP A 181 -11.19 -3.11 8.34
C TRP A 181 -10.93 -3.70 9.73
N ALA A 182 -10.32 -2.91 10.64
CA ALA A 182 -10.07 -3.34 12.00
C ALA A 182 -11.36 -3.51 12.79
N GLU A 183 -12.31 -2.60 12.61
CA GLU A 183 -13.60 -2.62 13.28
C GLU A 183 -14.45 -3.80 12.80
N PHE A 184 -14.51 -4.03 11.48
CA PHE A 184 -15.17 -5.21 10.92
C PHE A 184 -14.54 -6.51 11.44
N ALA A 185 -13.21 -6.66 11.37
CA ALA A 185 -12.52 -7.84 11.86
C ALA A 185 -12.71 -8.08 13.37
N GLY A 186 -12.92 -7.00 14.14
CA GLY A 186 -13.21 -7.07 15.57
C GLY A 186 -14.64 -7.52 15.87
N ARG A 187 -15.62 -7.07 15.07
CA ARG A 187 -17.05 -7.44 15.24
C ARG A 187 -17.39 -8.79 14.61
N HIS A 188 -16.81 -9.10 13.46
CA HIS A 188 -17.07 -10.28 12.65
C HIS A 188 -15.79 -11.09 12.36
N PRO A 189 -15.07 -11.61 13.39
CA PRO A 189 -13.77 -12.24 13.19
C PRO A 189 -13.83 -13.56 12.41
N SER A 190 -14.98 -14.21 12.38
CA SER A 190 -15.22 -15.47 11.65
C SER A 190 -15.74 -15.28 10.23
N THR A 191 -15.99 -14.03 9.77
CA THR A 191 -16.63 -13.74 8.49
C THR A 191 -15.62 -13.29 7.45
N ALA A 192 -15.61 -13.95 6.29
CA ALA A 192 -14.68 -13.69 5.19
C ALA A 192 -15.11 -12.55 4.26
N TYR A 193 -16.32 -12.01 4.42
CA TYR A 193 -16.93 -11.07 3.50
C TYR A 193 -17.70 -9.98 4.23
N ASN A 194 -17.44 -8.71 3.90
CA ASN A 194 -18.13 -7.55 4.46
C ASN A 194 -19.20 -7.06 3.48
N PHE A 195 -20.48 -7.20 3.82
CA PHE A 195 -21.61 -6.79 2.99
C PHE A 195 -21.82 -5.27 2.97
N ALA A 196 -21.30 -4.56 3.97
CA ALA A 196 -21.47 -3.11 4.08
C ALA A 196 -20.37 -2.30 3.35
N TRP A 197 -19.40 -2.96 2.71
CA TRP A 197 -18.27 -2.31 2.06
C TRP A 197 -18.24 -2.65 0.57
N TYR A 198 -18.44 -1.66 -0.33
CA TYR A 198 -18.58 -1.87 -1.78
C TYR A 198 -19.73 -2.83 -2.16
N GLY A 199 -20.80 -2.82 -1.36
CA GLY A 199 -21.91 -3.77 -1.52
C GLY A 199 -21.49 -5.23 -1.32
N GLY A 200 -20.27 -5.47 -0.87
CA GLY A 200 -19.68 -6.77 -0.59
C GLY A 200 -18.22 -6.86 -1.04
N LEU A 201 -17.30 -7.02 -0.10
CA LEU A 201 -15.87 -7.17 -0.37
C LEU A 201 -15.18 -7.99 0.72
N HIS A 202 -14.12 -8.72 0.35
CA HIS A 202 -13.30 -9.46 1.32
C HIS A 202 -12.39 -8.49 2.10
N PRO A 203 -12.45 -8.46 3.44
CA PRO A 203 -11.57 -7.61 4.25
C PRO A 203 -10.08 -7.97 4.10
N VAL A 204 -9.80 -9.24 3.78
CA VAL A 204 -8.44 -9.77 3.59
C VAL A 204 -7.88 -9.56 2.19
N SER A 205 -8.64 -9.04 1.23
CA SER A 205 -8.17 -8.84 -0.15
C SER A 205 -6.99 -7.89 -0.26
N TYR A 206 -6.88 -6.90 0.64
CA TYR A 206 -5.74 -5.98 0.71
C TYR A 206 -4.64 -6.46 1.66
N SER A 207 -5.00 -7.10 2.78
CA SER A 207 -4.06 -7.60 3.79
C SER A 207 -4.67 -8.76 4.56
N VAL A 208 -3.97 -9.88 4.58
CA VAL A 208 -4.47 -11.11 5.21
C VAL A 208 -4.46 -11.03 6.73
N ILE A 209 -3.44 -10.40 7.34
CA ILE A 209 -3.25 -10.42 8.79
C ILE A 209 -3.49 -9.07 9.48
N SER A 210 -3.34 -7.96 8.76
CA SER A 210 -3.37 -6.63 9.38
C SER A 210 -4.72 -6.26 9.97
N PRO A 211 -5.89 -6.55 9.36
CA PRO A 211 -7.18 -6.23 9.95
C PRO A 211 -7.35 -6.83 11.35
N TYR A 212 -7.03 -8.10 11.51
CA TYR A 212 -7.15 -8.82 12.80
C TYR A 212 -6.15 -8.31 13.83
N LEU A 213 -4.90 -8.05 13.42
CA LEU A 213 -3.91 -7.51 14.34
C LEU A 213 -4.27 -6.09 14.80
N MET A 214 -4.79 -5.27 13.89
CA MET A 214 -5.28 -3.92 14.21
C MET A 214 -6.55 -3.95 15.08
N ALA A 215 -7.42 -4.94 14.90
CA ALA A 215 -8.59 -5.15 15.77
C ALA A 215 -8.18 -5.42 17.23
N VAL A 216 -7.12 -6.22 17.44
CA VAL A 216 -6.63 -6.55 18.78
C VAL A 216 -5.81 -5.44 19.41
N LEU A 217 -4.88 -4.84 18.67
CA LEU A 217 -3.92 -3.86 19.20
C LEU A 217 -4.40 -2.41 19.07
N GLY A 218 -5.38 -2.16 18.22
CA GLY A 218 -5.75 -0.83 17.75
C GLY A 218 -4.89 -0.38 16.56
N VAL A 219 -5.51 0.31 15.61
CA VAL A 219 -4.89 0.77 14.35
C VAL A 219 -3.67 1.65 14.62
N ARG A 220 -3.84 2.68 15.46
CA ARG A 220 -2.77 3.64 15.80
C ARG A 220 -1.65 3.01 16.60
N THR A 221 -1.97 2.15 17.57
CA THR A 221 -0.97 1.41 18.37
C THR A 221 -0.13 0.51 17.48
N THR A 222 -0.76 -0.19 16.55
CA THR A 222 -0.06 -1.04 15.55
C THR A 222 0.95 -0.21 14.74
N MET A 223 0.58 1.01 14.31
CA MET A 223 1.50 1.90 13.59
C MET A 223 2.66 2.37 14.47
N VAL A 224 2.40 2.78 15.72
CA VAL A 224 3.46 3.20 16.66
C VAL A 224 4.46 2.08 16.87
N LEU A 225 4.00 0.86 17.09
CA LEU A 225 4.88 -0.31 17.27
C LEU A 225 5.65 -0.64 15.99
N ALA A 226 4.94 -0.73 14.85
CA ALA A 226 5.56 -1.07 13.58
C ALA A 226 6.60 -0.04 13.14
N GLY A 227 6.29 1.26 13.23
CA GLY A 227 7.21 2.34 12.86
C GLY A 227 8.42 2.44 13.78
N THR A 228 8.20 2.34 15.09
CA THR A 228 9.28 2.40 16.10
C THR A 228 10.24 1.22 15.95
N LEU A 229 9.71 -0.01 15.87
CA LEU A 229 10.53 -1.20 15.72
C LEU A 229 11.24 -1.24 14.36
N SER A 230 10.57 -0.80 13.28
CA SER A 230 11.19 -0.67 11.95
C SER A 230 12.41 0.27 11.97
N ALA A 231 12.31 1.40 12.67
CA ALA A 231 13.43 2.33 12.83
C ALA A 231 14.59 1.69 13.61
N GLY A 232 14.30 0.92 14.66
CA GLY A 232 15.28 0.17 15.43
C GLY A 232 15.99 -0.89 14.59
N VAL A 233 15.23 -1.68 13.81
CA VAL A 233 15.79 -2.71 12.91
C VAL A 233 16.60 -2.08 11.78
N LEU A 234 16.13 -0.96 11.18
CA LEU A 234 16.89 -0.21 10.18
C LEU A 234 18.22 0.28 10.76
N ALA A 235 18.20 0.85 11.97
CA ALA A 235 19.42 1.29 12.65
C ALA A 235 20.38 0.13 12.93
N LEU A 236 19.84 -1.06 13.28
CA LEU A 236 20.63 -2.28 13.45
C LEU A 236 21.31 -2.71 12.14
N ILE A 237 20.55 -2.73 11.02
CA ILE A 237 21.11 -3.04 9.69
C ILE A 237 22.22 -2.07 9.34
N LEU A 238 22.00 -0.76 9.51
CA LEU A 238 22.99 0.27 9.22
C LEU A 238 24.23 0.18 10.12
N ALA A 239 24.05 -0.14 11.41
CA ALA A 239 25.15 -0.31 12.36
C ALA A 239 26.04 -1.54 12.06
N ARG A 240 25.44 -2.61 11.49
CA ARG A 240 26.14 -3.81 11.04
C ARG A 240 26.84 -3.66 9.68
N CYS A 241 26.54 -2.58 8.95
CA CYS A 241 27.05 -2.36 7.61
C CYS A 241 28.41 -1.66 7.65
N ARG A 242 29.51 -2.33 7.26
CA ARG A 242 30.88 -1.77 7.24
C ARG A 242 31.01 -0.50 6.40
N GLN A 243 30.16 -0.34 5.39
CA GLN A 243 30.13 0.83 4.51
C GLN A 243 29.54 2.08 5.18
N VAL A 244 28.93 1.94 6.36
CA VAL A 244 28.26 3.03 7.09
C VAL A 244 29.10 3.45 8.30
N PRO A 245 30.01 4.43 8.15
CA PRO A 245 30.93 4.78 9.23
C PRO A 245 30.27 5.49 10.41
N ARG A 246 29.12 6.12 10.20
CA ARG A 246 28.37 6.87 11.21
C ARG A 246 26.89 6.57 11.10
N PRO A 247 26.43 5.41 11.61
CA PRO A 247 25.06 4.93 11.39
C PRO A 247 23.96 5.79 12.03
N LEU A 248 24.26 6.56 13.10
CA LEU A 248 23.24 7.33 13.83
C LEU A 248 22.47 8.31 12.93
N VAL A 249 23.18 9.13 12.14
CA VAL A 249 22.52 10.18 11.34
C VAL A 249 21.60 9.61 10.25
N PRO A 250 22.03 8.64 9.42
CA PRO A 250 21.12 8.04 8.45
C PRO A 250 20.00 7.21 9.11
N SER A 251 20.21 6.66 10.32
CA SER A 251 19.16 5.96 11.08
C SER A 251 18.09 6.92 11.58
N LEU A 252 18.47 8.08 12.11
CA LEU A 252 17.54 9.12 12.54
C LEU A 252 16.75 9.70 11.36
N TRP A 253 17.40 9.86 10.20
CA TRP A 253 16.70 10.24 8.98
C TRP A 253 15.68 9.17 8.56
N GLY A 254 16.06 7.89 8.61
CA GLY A 254 15.14 6.77 8.35
C GLY A 254 13.96 6.75 9.32
N ALA A 255 14.18 7.06 10.60
CA ALA A 255 13.10 7.20 11.58
C ALA A 255 12.12 8.34 11.23
N LEU A 256 12.62 9.48 10.73
CA LEU A 256 11.78 10.57 10.24
C LEU A 256 10.99 10.17 8.98
N ALA A 257 11.61 9.46 8.05
CA ALA A 257 10.92 8.97 6.85
C ALA A 257 9.83 7.93 7.20
N LEU A 258 10.05 7.09 8.21
CA LEU A 258 9.05 6.16 8.74
C LEU A 258 7.90 6.90 9.44
N LEU A 259 8.17 8.02 10.13
CA LEU A 259 7.13 8.90 10.64
C LEU A 259 6.27 9.46 9.50
N GLY A 260 6.86 9.81 8.35
CA GLY A 260 6.11 10.19 7.15
C GLY A 260 5.15 9.11 6.66
N ASN A 261 5.54 7.83 6.76
CA ASN A 261 4.62 6.71 6.48
C ASN A 261 3.44 6.66 7.47
N ALA A 262 3.69 6.94 8.76
CA ALA A 262 2.64 7.04 9.76
C ALA A 262 1.71 8.23 9.50
N ALA A 263 2.26 9.39 9.13
CA ALA A 263 1.49 10.58 8.77
C ALA A 263 0.56 10.36 7.56
N SER A 264 0.95 9.49 6.62
CA SER A 264 0.10 9.08 5.50
C SER A 264 -0.87 7.92 5.85
N GLY A 265 -0.99 7.49 7.11
CA GLY A 265 -1.96 6.49 7.57
C GLY A 265 -1.72 5.05 7.10
N ARG A 266 -0.54 4.70 6.57
CA ARG A 266 -0.25 3.43 5.89
C ARG A 266 0.15 2.31 6.85
N VAL A 267 -0.76 1.89 7.74
CA VAL A 267 -0.49 0.95 8.84
C VAL A 267 -0.14 -0.45 8.35
N THR A 268 -0.93 -1.01 7.43
CA THR A 268 -0.69 -2.34 6.84
C THR A 268 0.69 -2.41 6.20
N PHE A 269 1.07 -1.36 5.45
CA PHE A 269 2.39 -1.28 4.84
C PHE A 269 3.51 -1.12 5.90
N GLY A 270 3.28 -0.30 6.94
CA GLY A 270 4.22 -0.14 8.06
C GLY A 270 4.51 -1.46 8.78
N LEU A 271 3.47 -2.26 9.01
CA LEU A 271 3.58 -3.60 9.61
C LEU A 271 4.35 -4.56 8.69
N GLY A 272 4.00 -4.61 7.40
CA GLY A 272 4.71 -5.41 6.41
C GLY A 272 6.18 -5.03 6.27
N LEU A 273 6.47 -3.73 6.33
CA LEU A 273 7.84 -3.20 6.29
C LEU A 273 8.66 -3.65 7.50
N LEU A 274 8.08 -3.68 8.71
CA LEU A 274 8.75 -4.21 9.90
C LEU A 274 9.22 -5.64 9.66
N PHE A 275 8.33 -6.53 9.23
CA PHE A 275 8.69 -7.92 8.97
C PHE A 275 9.69 -8.06 7.82
N GLY A 276 9.58 -7.24 6.78
CA GLY A 276 10.55 -7.19 5.68
C GLY A 276 11.95 -6.78 6.14
N LEU A 277 12.05 -5.75 6.98
CA LEU A 277 13.33 -5.32 7.58
C LEU A 277 13.92 -6.40 8.51
N VAL A 278 13.09 -7.09 9.29
CA VAL A 278 13.53 -8.24 10.10
C VAL A 278 14.09 -9.35 9.23
N ALA A 279 13.42 -9.70 8.13
CA ALA A 279 13.91 -10.70 7.17
C ALA A 279 15.29 -10.31 6.61
N ILE A 280 15.46 -9.04 6.23
CA ILE A 280 16.74 -8.51 5.72
C ILE A 280 17.83 -8.54 6.83
N ALA A 281 17.51 -8.14 8.06
CA ALA A 281 18.44 -8.18 9.18
C ALA A 281 18.91 -9.61 9.53
N LEU A 282 18.04 -10.60 9.33
CA LEU A 282 18.37 -12.02 9.52
C LEU A 282 19.23 -12.59 8.39
N VAL A 283 19.05 -12.12 7.14
CA VAL A 283 19.88 -12.55 5.99
C VAL A 283 21.30 -11.99 6.09
N PHE A 284 21.45 -10.78 6.62
CA PHE A 284 22.73 -10.09 6.76
C PHE A 284 23.15 -9.96 8.24
N PRO A 285 23.71 -11.03 8.86
CA PRO A 285 24.30 -10.93 10.18
C PRO A 285 25.51 -10.00 10.13
N GLY A 286 25.78 -9.30 11.23
CA GLY A 286 27.01 -8.51 11.36
C GLY A 286 28.23 -9.39 11.45
N ASP A 287 29.40 -8.84 11.09
CA ASP A 287 30.68 -9.55 11.16
C ASP A 287 31.10 -9.94 12.60
N HIS A 288 30.47 -9.38 13.64
CA HIS A 288 30.75 -9.74 15.04
C HIS A 288 30.17 -11.09 15.44
N ASP A 289 29.09 -11.52 14.77
CA ASP A 289 28.51 -12.85 15.04
C ASP A 289 29.38 -13.98 14.45
N ASP A 290 30.48 -13.65 13.73
CA ASP A 290 31.39 -14.62 13.13
C ASP A 290 32.57 -14.99 14.05
N GLU A 291 32.90 -14.15 15.05
CA GLU A 291 34.00 -14.40 15.99
C GLU A 291 33.58 -15.38 17.09
N ASP A 292 32.36 -15.27 17.61
CA ASP A 292 31.85 -16.15 18.68
C ASP A 292 31.68 -17.62 18.24
N ASP A 293 31.42 -17.84 16.91
CA ASP A 293 31.28 -19.18 16.35
C ASP A 293 32.59 -19.78 15.80
N GLU A 294 33.69 -18.99 15.66
CA GLU A 294 35.01 -19.53 15.33
C GLU A 294 35.68 -20.17 16.57
N ASP A 295 35.43 -19.65 17.76
CA ASP A 295 35.92 -20.24 19.02
C ASP A 295 35.26 -21.59 19.34
N GLU A 296 33.97 -21.79 18.99
CA GLU A 296 33.29 -23.09 19.15
C GLU A 296 33.74 -24.17 18.15
N ARG A 297 34.44 -23.79 17.06
CA ARG A 297 34.91 -24.70 15.99
C ARG A 297 36.40 -24.96 15.98
N ALA A 298 37.14 -24.25 16.78
CA ALA A 298 38.59 -24.51 16.96
C ALA A 298 38.85 -25.88 17.59
N ASP A 299 37.86 -26.48 18.23
CA ASP A 299 37.96 -27.81 18.87
C ASP A 299 37.59 -29.00 17.96
N GLY A 300 37.32 -28.80 16.68
CA GLY A 300 36.89 -29.85 15.74
C GLY A 300 37.54 -29.75 14.36
N ALA A 301 38.67 -30.35 14.19
CA ALA A 301 39.32 -30.90 12.98
C ALA A 301 39.02 -30.30 11.58
N GLY A 302 40.03 -29.61 11.02
CA GLY A 302 40.56 -29.81 9.65
C GLY A 302 39.63 -29.71 8.44
N GLY A 303 39.72 -28.56 7.72
CA GLY A 303 39.16 -28.47 6.38
C GLY A 303 39.24 -27.04 5.81
N ALA A 304 40.33 -26.74 5.10
CA ALA A 304 40.54 -25.49 4.40
C ALA A 304 39.52 -25.32 3.26
N GLY A 305 38.56 -24.44 3.47
CA GLY A 305 37.69 -23.90 2.46
C GLY A 305 37.04 -22.67 3.03
N LYS A 306 37.38 -21.47 2.57
CA LYS A 306 36.62 -20.23 2.81
C LYS A 306 35.23 -20.37 2.21
N GLY A 307 34.43 -21.28 2.76
CA GLY A 307 33.03 -21.51 2.41
C GLY A 307 32.18 -20.39 3.01
N ARG A 308 31.64 -19.55 2.15
CA ARG A 308 30.60 -18.59 2.45
C ARG A 308 29.54 -19.27 3.32
N ARG A 309 29.33 -18.80 4.56
CA ARG A 309 28.38 -19.35 5.52
C ARG A 309 27.00 -19.45 4.87
N ARG A 310 26.44 -20.64 4.82
CA ARG A 310 25.03 -20.83 4.51
C ARG A 310 24.22 -20.36 5.71
N VAL A 311 23.14 -19.59 5.43
CA VAL A 311 22.15 -19.22 6.47
C VAL A 311 21.72 -20.50 7.18
N GLY A 312 22.01 -20.63 8.48
CA GLY A 312 21.73 -21.83 9.27
C GLY A 312 20.23 -22.15 9.30
N GLY A 313 19.87 -23.41 9.62
CA GLY A 313 18.49 -23.90 9.49
C GLY A 313 17.42 -23.02 10.14
N TRP A 314 17.53 -22.69 11.43
CA TRP A 314 16.52 -21.87 12.13
C TRP A 314 16.44 -20.42 11.56
N ARG A 315 17.59 -19.84 11.20
CA ARG A 315 17.62 -18.49 10.59
C ARG A 315 16.95 -18.48 9.22
N GLY A 316 17.17 -19.53 8.42
CA GLY A 316 16.49 -19.67 7.13
C GLY A 316 14.98 -19.74 7.28
N THR A 317 14.49 -20.53 8.24
CA THR A 317 13.06 -20.60 8.59
C THR A 317 12.53 -19.23 9.05
N ALA A 318 13.26 -18.54 9.93
CA ALA A 318 12.88 -17.21 10.41
C ALA A 318 12.81 -16.17 9.29
N VAL A 319 13.73 -16.22 8.31
CA VAL A 319 13.69 -15.35 7.10
C VAL A 319 12.42 -15.62 6.30
N VAL A 320 12.13 -16.90 5.99
CA VAL A 320 10.93 -17.27 5.22
C VAL A 320 9.66 -16.83 5.94
N LEU A 321 9.53 -17.13 7.24
CA LEU A 321 8.37 -16.73 8.05
C LEU A 321 8.21 -15.20 8.10
N SER A 322 9.31 -14.45 8.31
CA SER A 322 9.25 -12.98 8.30
C SER A 322 8.85 -12.43 6.93
N THR A 323 9.29 -13.06 5.84
CA THR A 323 8.92 -12.65 4.48
C THR A 323 7.46 -12.98 4.16
N MET A 324 6.97 -14.15 4.62
CA MET A 324 5.54 -14.50 4.55
C MET A 324 4.69 -13.48 5.30
N LEU A 325 5.04 -13.16 6.55
CA LEU A 325 4.35 -12.15 7.36
C LEU A 325 4.41 -10.75 6.72
N ALA A 326 5.54 -10.37 6.15
CA ALA A 326 5.68 -9.11 5.43
C ALA A 326 4.68 -9.01 4.27
N THR A 327 4.55 -10.08 3.50
CA THR A 327 3.65 -10.14 2.34
C THR A 327 2.18 -10.25 2.77
N ALA A 328 1.89 -11.07 3.79
CA ALA A 328 0.54 -11.22 4.33
C ALA A 328 0.03 -9.93 5.00
N ALA A 329 0.93 -9.13 5.60
CA ALA A 329 0.60 -7.80 6.11
C ALA A 329 0.45 -6.76 4.99
N SER A 330 1.30 -6.83 3.95
CA SER A 330 1.21 -5.94 2.80
C SER A 330 1.89 -6.54 1.56
N PRO A 331 1.16 -6.80 0.48
CA PRO A 331 1.74 -7.24 -0.80
C PRO A 331 2.81 -6.28 -1.33
N VAL A 332 2.67 -4.97 -1.08
CA VAL A 332 3.67 -3.94 -1.46
C VAL A 332 4.99 -4.13 -0.69
N ALA A 333 4.92 -4.47 0.61
CA ALA A 333 6.12 -4.79 1.38
C ALA A 333 6.78 -6.10 0.87
N GLY A 334 5.97 -7.11 0.55
CA GLY A 334 6.42 -8.34 -0.11
C GLY A 334 7.13 -8.07 -1.43
N LEU A 335 6.59 -7.17 -2.26
CA LEU A 335 7.22 -6.74 -3.52
C LEU A 335 8.63 -6.16 -3.27
N PHE A 336 8.79 -5.31 -2.25
CA PHE A 336 10.10 -4.71 -1.95
C PHE A 336 11.11 -5.74 -1.44
N VAL A 337 10.67 -6.72 -0.65
CA VAL A 337 11.52 -7.88 -0.29
C VAL A 337 11.87 -8.69 -1.54
N GLY A 338 10.92 -8.90 -2.44
CA GLY A 338 11.12 -9.54 -3.75
C GLY A 338 12.13 -8.79 -4.62
N LEU A 339 12.13 -7.45 -4.61
CA LEU A 339 13.12 -6.63 -5.28
C LEU A 339 14.53 -6.91 -4.73
N VAL A 340 14.70 -6.93 -3.41
CA VAL A 340 15.98 -7.29 -2.77
C VAL A 340 16.41 -8.71 -3.16
N ALA A 341 15.48 -9.67 -3.17
CA ALA A 341 15.74 -11.04 -3.62
C ALA A 341 16.21 -11.08 -5.08
N GLY A 342 15.57 -10.31 -5.97
CA GLY A 342 15.97 -10.16 -7.37
C GLY A 342 17.40 -9.61 -7.52
N VAL A 343 17.77 -8.60 -6.76
CA VAL A 343 19.13 -8.06 -6.74
C VAL A 343 20.15 -9.10 -6.30
N LEU A 344 19.85 -9.85 -5.24
CA LEU A 344 20.71 -10.92 -4.75
C LEU A 344 20.84 -12.07 -5.77
N PHE A 345 19.75 -12.37 -6.46
CA PHE A 345 19.74 -13.36 -7.55
C PHE A 345 20.65 -12.96 -8.71
N LEU A 346 20.60 -11.69 -9.15
CA LEU A 346 21.50 -11.14 -10.16
C LEU A 346 22.97 -11.19 -9.74
N GLN A 347 23.23 -11.11 -8.43
CA GLN A 347 24.58 -11.24 -7.85
C GLN A 347 25.01 -12.70 -7.60
N LYS A 348 24.23 -13.68 -8.07
CA LYS A 348 24.48 -15.11 -7.88
C LYS A 348 24.41 -15.56 -6.39
N ARG A 349 23.79 -14.77 -5.52
CA ARG A 349 23.50 -15.12 -4.13
C ARG A 349 22.18 -15.90 -4.05
N ARG A 350 22.18 -17.11 -4.60
CA ARG A 350 20.98 -17.90 -4.84
C ARG A 350 20.21 -18.28 -3.58
N THR A 351 20.95 -18.72 -2.52
CA THR A 351 20.31 -19.15 -1.27
C THR A 351 19.53 -18.01 -0.62
N GLU A 352 20.15 -16.85 -0.46
CA GLU A 352 19.52 -15.68 0.13
C GLU A 352 18.37 -15.14 -0.75
N ALA A 353 18.58 -15.19 -2.07
CA ALA A 353 17.55 -14.80 -3.04
C ALA A 353 16.29 -15.69 -2.93
N TYR A 354 16.45 -17.00 -2.80
CA TYR A 354 15.31 -17.91 -2.66
C TYR A 354 14.63 -17.79 -1.31
N LEU A 355 15.38 -17.64 -0.21
CA LEU A 355 14.81 -17.45 1.12
C LEU A 355 13.93 -16.20 1.21
N LEU A 356 14.30 -15.13 0.53
CA LEU A 356 13.52 -13.88 0.49
C LEU A 356 12.45 -13.87 -0.62
N GLY A 357 12.70 -14.54 -1.74
CA GLY A 357 11.95 -14.33 -2.98
C GLY A 357 10.85 -15.35 -3.26
N LEU A 358 10.87 -16.55 -2.64
CA LEU A 358 9.86 -17.58 -2.93
C LEU A 358 8.54 -17.36 -2.16
N ALA A 359 8.61 -16.86 -0.93
CA ALA A 359 7.42 -16.67 -0.11
C ALA A 359 6.45 -15.59 -0.65
N PRO A 360 6.87 -14.41 -1.13
CA PRO A 360 5.95 -13.37 -1.60
C PRO A 360 4.99 -13.85 -2.71
N PRO A 361 5.46 -14.44 -3.83
CA PRO A 361 4.55 -14.88 -4.88
C PRO A 361 3.61 -15.99 -4.42
N VAL A 362 4.04 -16.88 -3.51
CA VAL A 362 3.18 -17.93 -2.96
C VAL A 362 2.07 -17.33 -2.11
N VAL A 363 2.39 -16.39 -1.22
CA VAL A 363 1.38 -15.72 -0.38
C VAL A 363 0.39 -14.94 -1.23
N VAL A 364 0.87 -14.18 -2.23
CA VAL A 364 0.00 -13.44 -3.14
C VAL A 364 -0.89 -14.37 -3.95
N ALA A 365 -0.34 -15.43 -4.55
CA ALA A 365 -1.11 -16.38 -5.33
C ALA A 365 -2.20 -17.06 -4.49
N LEU A 366 -1.86 -17.49 -3.28
CA LEU A 366 -2.81 -18.12 -2.36
C LEU A 366 -3.89 -17.15 -1.92
N SER A 367 -3.53 -15.93 -1.52
CA SER A 367 -4.52 -14.92 -1.10
C SER A 367 -5.44 -14.51 -2.24
N THR A 368 -4.94 -14.34 -3.46
CA THR A 368 -5.76 -14.00 -4.63
C THR A 368 -6.69 -15.15 -5.04
N TRP A 369 -6.23 -16.39 -4.90
CA TRP A 369 -7.07 -17.56 -5.20
C TRP A 369 -8.18 -17.74 -4.16
N LEU A 370 -7.87 -17.52 -2.87
CA LEU A 370 -8.86 -17.64 -1.79
C LEU A 370 -9.82 -16.44 -1.76
N PHE A 371 -9.31 -15.24 -1.95
CA PHE A 371 -10.05 -13.99 -1.84
C PHE A 371 -9.81 -13.15 -3.11
N PRO A 372 -10.53 -13.48 -4.20
CA PRO A 372 -10.36 -12.77 -5.46
C PRO A 372 -10.52 -11.26 -5.30
N PHE A 373 -9.54 -10.52 -5.75
CA PHE A 373 -9.55 -9.07 -5.77
C PHE A 373 -8.97 -8.60 -7.10
N GLN A 374 -9.71 -7.77 -7.80
CA GLN A 374 -9.31 -7.14 -9.05
C GLN A 374 -9.21 -5.64 -8.85
N GLY A 375 -8.55 -4.97 -9.75
CA GLY A 375 -8.40 -3.52 -9.73
C GLY A 375 -6.97 -3.06 -9.89
N THR A 376 -6.83 -1.86 -10.42
CA THR A 376 -5.56 -1.22 -10.73
C THR A 376 -5.37 0.02 -9.86
N GLN A 377 -4.12 0.27 -9.47
CA GLN A 377 -3.73 1.51 -8.79
C GLN A 377 -3.16 2.47 -9.82
N PRO A 378 -3.78 3.62 -10.08
CA PRO A 378 -3.27 4.61 -11.02
C PRO A 378 -1.87 5.10 -10.62
N MET A 379 -1.04 5.38 -11.62
CA MET A 379 0.25 6.02 -11.42
C MET A 379 0.39 7.22 -12.37
N PRO A 380 -0.06 8.41 -11.97
CA PRO A 380 0.16 9.61 -12.76
C PRO A 380 1.66 9.87 -12.94
N TRP A 381 2.05 10.45 -14.07
CA TRP A 381 3.46 10.67 -14.41
C TRP A 381 4.25 11.40 -13.32
N ILE A 382 3.59 12.32 -12.60
CA ILE A 382 4.21 13.09 -11.51
C ILE A 382 4.64 12.19 -10.34
N SER A 383 3.88 11.12 -10.05
CA SER A 383 4.22 10.12 -9.03
C SER A 383 5.36 9.19 -9.47
N ALA A 384 5.60 9.03 -10.78
CA ALA A 384 6.69 8.25 -11.32
C ALA A 384 8.04 8.99 -11.27
N VAL A 385 8.03 10.31 -11.50
CA VAL A 385 9.25 11.12 -11.69
C VAL A 385 10.14 11.13 -10.45
N ALA A 386 9.61 11.40 -9.26
CA ALA A 386 10.41 11.53 -8.04
C ALA A 386 11.12 10.21 -7.65
N PRO A 387 10.47 9.03 -7.62
CA PRO A 387 11.17 7.77 -7.35
C PRO A 387 12.18 7.39 -8.44
N MET A 388 11.89 7.68 -9.73
CA MET A 388 12.83 7.44 -10.83
C MET A 388 14.07 8.33 -10.72
N ILE A 389 13.92 9.63 -10.42
CA ILE A 389 15.03 10.54 -10.17
C ILE A 389 15.84 10.05 -8.97
N THR A 390 15.18 9.66 -7.88
CA THR A 390 15.86 9.13 -6.68
C THR A 390 16.70 7.90 -7.02
N ALA A 391 16.14 6.95 -7.75
CA ALA A 391 16.85 5.76 -8.18
C ALA A 391 18.04 6.09 -9.10
N ALA A 392 17.86 6.99 -10.07
CA ALA A 392 18.92 7.46 -10.97
C ALA A 392 20.06 8.16 -10.21
N LEU A 393 19.74 9.03 -9.25
CA LEU A 393 20.71 9.70 -8.40
C LEU A 393 21.51 8.70 -7.55
N ILE A 394 20.84 7.72 -6.93
CA ILE A 394 21.52 6.66 -6.18
C ILE A 394 22.42 5.86 -7.10
N TRP A 395 21.97 5.45 -8.28
CA TRP A 395 22.78 4.70 -9.24
C TRP A 395 24.01 5.44 -9.71
N LEU A 396 23.87 6.75 -9.98
CA LEU A 396 24.97 7.61 -10.43
C LEU A 396 25.95 7.92 -9.30
N MET A 397 25.46 8.18 -8.09
CA MET A 397 26.27 8.68 -6.97
C MET A 397 26.84 7.58 -6.10
N ALA A 398 26.26 6.37 -6.10
CA ALA A 398 26.85 5.24 -5.37
C ALA A 398 28.22 4.85 -5.93
N PRO A 399 29.20 4.54 -5.07
CA PRO A 399 30.54 4.07 -5.48
C PRO A 399 30.44 2.83 -6.37
N GLU A 400 31.38 2.65 -7.31
CA GLU A 400 31.43 1.48 -8.19
C GLU A 400 31.53 0.16 -7.42
N SER A 401 32.18 0.18 -6.27
CA SER A 401 32.31 -0.97 -5.38
C SER A 401 30.99 -1.40 -4.74
N TRP A 402 29.97 -0.51 -4.68
CA TRP A 402 28.66 -0.79 -4.09
C TRP A 402 27.69 -1.40 -5.12
N ARG A 403 28.11 -2.52 -5.70
CA ARG A 403 27.37 -3.19 -6.79
C ARG A 403 25.90 -3.50 -6.42
N THR A 404 25.65 -3.94 -5.18
CA THR A 404 24.30 -4.25 -4.69
C THR A 404 23.38 -3.03 -4.75
N VAL A 405 23.86 -1.88 -4.24
CA VAL A 405 23.10 -0.63 -4.22
C VAL A 405 22.80 -0.15 -5.66
N ARG A 406 23.81 -0.21 -6.53
CA ARG A 406 23.65 0.22 -7.93
C ARG A 406 22.71 -0.68 -8.71
N ILE A 407 22.82 -2.01 -8.58
CA ILE A 407 21.89 -2.94 -9.21
C ILE A 407 20.48 -2.73 -8.65
N GLY A 408 20.34 -2.56 -7.31
CA GLY A 408 19.08 -2.28 -6.67
C GLY A 408 18.41 -1.01 -7.18
N ALA A 409 19.18 0.07 -7.32
CA ALA A 409 18.69 1.33 -7.88
C ALA A 409 18.23 1.18 -9.35
N ALA A 410 19.01 0.44 -10.18
CA ALA A 410 18.62 0.18 -11.56
C ALA A 410 17.36 -0.68 -11.67
N VAL A 411 17.26 -1.75 -10.88
CA VAL A 411 16.06 -2.61 -10.85
C VAL A 411 14.85 -1.83 -10.36
N TYR A 412 15.02 -0.99 -9.34
CA TYR A 412 13.92 -0.15 -8.83
C TYR A 412 13.49 0.89 -9.87
N PHE A 413 14.42 1.54 -10.57
CA PHE A 413 14.12 2.45 -11.67
C PHE A 413 13.27 1.77 -12.75
N LEU A 414 13.71 0.59 -13.22
CA LEU A 414 12.99 -0.19 -14.22
C LEU A 414 11.64 -0.69 -13.71
N GLY A 415 11.55 -1.09 -12.45
CA GLY A 415 10.30 -1.49 -11.80
C GLY A 415 9.30 -0.32 -11.70
N THR A 416 9.77 0.88 -11.35
CA THR A 416 8.94 2.09 -11.32
C THR A 416 8.46 2.47 -12.72
N LEU A 417 9.34 2.39 -13.72
CA LEU A 417 8.98 2.62 -15.12
C LEU A 417 7.92 1.61 -15.59
N ALA A 418 8.08 0.33 -15.24
CA ALA A 418 7.11 -0.70 -15.58
C ALA A 418 5.74 -0.44 -14.91
N CYS A 419 5.71 -0.05 -13.63
CA CYS A 419 4.46 0.30 -12.93
C CYS A 419 3.78 1.55 -13.53
N TRP A 420 4.54 2.46 -14.13
CA TRP A 420 3.97 3.62 -14.82
C TRP A 420 3.39 3.29 -16.19
N VAL A 421 4.06 2.42 -16.95
CA VAL A 421 3.65 2.08 -18.33
C VAL A 421 2.58 0.98 -18.35
N ILE A 422 2.64 0.03 -17.39
CA ILE A 422 1.75 -1.13 -17.33
C ILE A 422 0.78 -0.94 -16.16
N PRO A 423 -0.54 -0.81 -16.41
CA PRO A 423 -1.54 -0.79 -15.34
C PRO A 423 -1.40 -2.01 -14.44
N SER A 424 -1.34 -1.79 -13.14
CA SER A 424 -1.13 -2.86 -12.16
C SER A 424 -1.73 -2.49 -10.80
N PRO A 425 -2.01 -3.47 -9.94
CA PRO A 425 -2.45 -3.20 -8.56
C PRO A 425 -1.41 -2.46 -7.71
N ILE A 426 -0.15 -2.38 -8.18
CA ILE A 426 0.94 -1.72 -7.47
C ILE A 426 0.90 -0.21 -7.70
N GLY A 427 0.92 0.25 -8.95
CA GLY A 427 0.85 1.64 -9.36
C GLY A 427 1.73 2.58 -8.53
N SER A 428 1.15 3.70 -8.07
CA SER A 428 1.83 4.71 -7.26
C SER A 428 2.41 4.19 -5.93
N ASN A 429 1.98 3.02 -5.44
CA ASN A 429 2.53 2.43 -4.22
C ASN A 429 4.04 2.11 -4.30
N VAL A 430 4.59 2.00 -5.51
CA VAL A 430 6.04 1.79 -5.70
C VAL A 430 6.88 2.96 -5.18
N GLU A 431 6.35 4.20 -5.11
CA GLU A 431 7.05 5.38 -4.60
C GLU A 431 7.50 5.25 -3.14
N ARG A 432 6.81 4.43 -2.34
CA ARG A 432 7.05 4.25 -0.90
C ARG A 432 8.48 3.80 -0.59
N LEU A 433 9.12 3.02 -1.49
CA LEU A 433 10.50 2.58 -1.29
C LEU A 433 11.48 3.76 -1.34
N ALA A 434 11.33 4.66 -2.31
CA ALA A 434 12.19 5.84 -2.42
C ALA A 434 11.90 6.87 -1.32
N LEU A 435 10.63 7.06 -0.93
CA LEU A 435 10.24 7.94 0.17
C LEU A 435 10.93 7.55 1.49
N ILE A 436 10.99 6.27 1.81
CA ILE A 436 11.55 5.80 3.09
C ILE A 436 13.07 5.67 3.02
N PHE A 437 13.62 5.07 1.96
CA PHE A 437 15.02 4.68 1.93
C PHE A 437 15.90 5.58 1.06
N GLY A 438 15.33 6.35 0.11
CA GLY A 438 16.10 7.14 -0.84
C GLY A 438 17.03 8.15 -0.16
N GLY A 439 16.51 8.94 0.76
CA GLY A 439 17.28 9.90 1.55
C GLY A 439 18.32 9.23 2.44
N THR A 440 17.95 8.11 3.09
CA THR A 440 18.87 7.32 3.94
C THR A 440 20.09 6.84 3.14
N VAL A 441 19.87 6.26 1.95
CA VAL A 441 20.94 5.76 1.09
C VAL A 441 21.85 6.90 0.59
N LEU A 442 21.28 8.03 0.14
CA LEU A 442 22.04 9.21 -0.28
C LEU A 442 22.89 9.76 0.86
N LEU A 443 22.36 9.78 2.08
CA LEU A 443 23.09 10.25 3.25
C LEU A 443 24.25 9.32 3.61
N VAL A 444 24.08 8.00 3.49
CA VAL A 444 25.15 7.02 3.64
C VAL A 444 26.23 7.21 2.56
N ILE A 445 25.84 7.44 1.29
CA ILE A 445 26.78 7.74 0.21
C ILE A 445 27.58 9.02 0.53
N ALA A 446 26.91 10.09 0.99
CA ALA A 446 27.56 11.35 1.35
C ALA A 446 28.61 11.20 2.48
N GLN A 447 28.35 10.31 3.44
CA GLN A 447 29.23 10.07 4.59
C GLN A 447 30.37 9.07 4.33
N SER A 448 30.27 8.26 3.29
CA SER A 448 31.22 7.19 3.00
C SER A 448 32.65 7.67 2.67
N GLY A 449 32.79 8.94 2.29
CA GLY A 449 34.08 9.52 1.85
C GLY A 449 34.62 8.90 0.56
N THR A 450 33.92 7.98 -0.05
CA THR A 450 34.32 7.31 -1.30
C THR A 450 33.96 8.19 -2.51
N ARG A 451 34.68 8.02 -3.61
CA ARG A 451 34.40 8.78 -4.83
C ARG A 451 33.19 8.20 -5.54
N PRO A 452 32.15 9.02 -5.81
CA PRO A 452 31.01 8.59 -6.64
C PRO A 452 31.44 8.10 -8.03
N ALA A 453 30.69 7.16 -8.59
CA ALA A 453 30.85 6.71 -9.99
C ALA A 453 30.46 7.78 -11.03
N ALA A 454 29.81 8.85 -10.59
CA ALA A 454 29.21 9.93 -11.39
C ALA A 454 30.22 10.68 -12.28
N PRO A 455 29.75 11.40 -13.32
CA PRO A 455 30.52 12.38 -14.07
C PRO A 455 31.19 13.42 -13.16
N ARG A 456 32.28 14.05 -13.61
CA ARG A 456 33.12 14.97 -12.78
C ARG A 456 32.30 16.02 -12.01
N LEU A 457 31.21 16.51 -12.60
CA LEU A 457 30.35 17.53 -12.00
C LEU A 457 29.61 17.05 -10.76
N LEU A 458 29.20 15.77 -10.71
CA LEU A 458 28.41 15.14 -9.65
C LEU A 458 29.27 14.36 -8.63
N ARG A 459 30.60 14.36 -8.78
CA ARG A 459 31.53 13.63 -7.89
C ARG A 459 31.79 14.31 -6.56
N SER A 460 31.26 15.50 -6.32
CA SER A 460 31.50 16.23 -5.09
C SER A 460 30.56 15.77 -3.98
N ALA A 461 31.03 15.74 -2.74
CA ALA A 461 30.18 15.52 -1.57
C ALA A 461 29.02 16.54 -1.52
N THR A 462 29.27 17.78 -1.97
CA THR A 462 28.26 18.84 -2.07
C THR A 462 27.12 18.42 -3.00
N ALA A 463 27.40 17.83 -4.17
CA ALA A 463 26.37 17.35 -5.08
C ALA A 463 25.50 16.26 -4.44
N VAL A 464 26.10 15.33 -3.69
CA VAL A 464 25.33 14.28 -2.97
C VAL A 464 24.46 14.89 -1.88
N TYR A 465 24.96 15.87 -1.12
CA TYR A 465 24.15 16.57 -0.11
C TYR A 465 23.03 17.40 -0.74
N LEU A 466 23.23 18.01 -1.91
CA LEU A 466 22.16 18.69 -2.64
C LEU A 466 21.08 17.71 -3.14
N ALA A 467 21.49 16.56 -3.67
CA ALA A 467 20.57 15.49 -4.03
C ALA A 467 19.78 14.99 -2.81
N PHE A 468 20.47 14.75 -1.70
CA PHE A 468 19.83 14.41 -0.43
C PHE A 468 18.82 15.48 0.00
N ALA A 469 19.19 16.77 -0.04
CA ALA A 469 18.28 17.87 0.33
C ALA A 469 17.04 17.92 -0.56
N ALA A 470 17.20 17.77 -1.88
CA ALA A 470 16.08 17.76 -2.82
C ALA A 470 15.10 16.59 -2.55
N ILE A 471 15.63 15.38 -2.34
CA ILE A 471 14.81 14.22 -2.02
C ILE A 471 14.18 14.35 -0.62
N SER A 472 14.88 15.00 0.32
CA SER A 472 14.36 15.28 1.66
C SER A 472 13.14 16.17 1.65
N VAL A 473 13.13 17.19 0.78
CA VAL A 473 11.94 18.05 0.60
C VAL A 473 10.75 17.21 0.16
N TRP A 474 10.91 16.36 -0.83
CA TRP A 474 9.83 15.47 -1.27
C TRP A 474 9.40 14.48 -0.18
N THR A 475 10.36 13.86 0.53
CA THR A 475 10.08 12.90 1.61
C THR A 475 9.27 13.52 2.76
N VAL A 476 9.45 14.81 3.04
CA VAL A 476 8.74 15.52 4.11
C VAL A 476 7.43 16.13 3.59
N VAL A 477 7.46 16.78 2.43
CA VAL A 477 6.29 17.52 1.90
C VAL A 477 5.15 16.57 1.53
N LYS A 478 5.44 15.44 0.89
CA LYS A 478 4.39 14.51 0.44
C LYS A 478 3.50 14.01 1.59
N PRO A 479 4.05 13.44 2.70
CA PRO A 479 3.20 13.01 3.83
C PRO A 479 2.49 14.16 4.55
N VAL A 480 3.08 15.35 4.59
CA VAL A 480 2.43 16.54 5.17
C VAL A 480 1.24 16.97 4.32
N VAL A 481 1.38 16.96 3.01
CA VAL A 481 0.27 17.27 2.08
C VAL A 481 -0.82 16.21 2.21
N ASP A 482 -0.46 14.92 2.22
CA ASP A 482 -1.42 13.83 2.45
C ASP A 482 -2.21 14.08 3.75
N LEU A 483 -1.50 14.32 4.86
CA LEU A 483 -2.10 14.57 6.18
C LEU A 483 -3.05 15.78 6.17
N VAL A 484 -2.62 16.92 5.64
CA VAL A 484 -3.42 18.16 5.64
C VAL A 484 -4.66 18.05 4.76
N LEU A 485 -4.52 17.39 3.60
CA LEU A 485 -5.64 17.25 2.68
C LEU A 485 -6.70 16.24 3.14
N THR A 486 -6.32 15.25 3.95
CA THR A 486 -7.21 14.17 4.37
C THR A 486 -7.63 14.25 5.83
N SER A 487 -7.25 15.32 6.56
CA SER A 487 -7.69 15.51 7.95
C SER A 487 -9.16 15.95 7.98
N PRO A 488 -10.06 15.19 8.61
CA PRO A 488 -11.43 15.63 8.85
C PRO A 488 -11.49 16.72 9.91
N ASP A 489 -12.58 17.46 9.97
CA ASP A 489 -12.83 18.42 11.06
C ASP A 489 -12.95 17.70 12.42
N ALA A 490 -12.51 18.35 13.48
CA ALA A 490 -12.60 17.83 14.85
C ALA A 490 -14.05 17.63 15.33
N ALA A 491 -15.01 18.37 14.76
CA ALA A 491 -16.44 18.26 15.07
C ALA A 491 -17.14 17.09 14.36
N TRP A 492 -16.51 16.51 13.35
CA TRP A 492 -17.10 15.60 12.39
C TRP A 492 -17.90 14.42 13.02
N THR A 493 -17.40 13.81 14.09
CA THR A 493 -18.09 12.69 14.77
C THR A 493 -19.42 13.11 15.38
N ARG A 494 -19.54 14.36 15.89
CA ARG A 494 -20.80 14.90 16.43
C ARG A 494 -21.77 15.26 15.31
N GLU A 495 -21.27 15.71 14.20
CA GLU A 495 -22.03 16.11 13.02
C GLU A 495 -22.61 14.89 12.28
N LEU A 496 -22.00 13.71 12.45
CA LEU A 496 -22.48 12.45 11.88
C LEU A 496 -23.73 11.89 12.61
N ALA A 497 -23.85 12.10 13.92
CA ALA A 497 -24.90 11.46 14.72
C ALA A 497 -26.34 11.76 14.21
N PRO A 498 -26.70 13.00 13.81
CA PRO A 498 -28.02 13.28 13.25
C PRO A 498 -28.30 12.53 11.95
N LEU A 499 -27.29 12.35 11.08
CA LEU A 499 -27.40 11.59 9.85
C LEU A 499 -27.67 10.10 10.14
N VAL A 500 -26.93 9.51 11.08
CA VAL A 500 -27.11 8.10 11.48
C VAL A 500 -28.52 7.87 12.04
N ASP A 501 -29.00 8.78 12.88
CA ASP A 501 -30.36 8.69 13.43
C ASP A 501 -31.43 8.80 12.32
N GLN A 502 -31.20 9.67 11.34
CA GLN A 502 -32.10 9.80 10.19
C GLN A 502 -32.08 8.56 9.28
N LEU A 503 -30.89 7.99 9.01
CA LEU A 503 -30.77 6.76 8.22
C LEU A 503 -31.50 5.58 8.87
N ARG A 504 -31.46 5.48 10.22
CA ARG A 504 -32.23 4.48 10.97
C ARG A 504 -33.75 4.72 10.87
N GLN A 505 -34.20 5.98 10.94
CA GLN A 505 -35.63 6.32 10.83
C GLN A 505 -36.22 5.96 9.47
N VAL A 506 -35.41 5.96 8.41
CA VAL A 506 -35.87 5.64 7.05
C VAL A 506 -35.61 4.19 6.64
N ASP A 507 -35.24 3.33 7.57
CA ASP A 507 -34.90 1.91 7.33
C ASP A 507 -33.87 1.77 6.19
N ALA A 508 -32.78 2.55 6.26
CA ALA A 508 -31.73 2.55 5.23
C ALA A 508 -31.04 1.18 5.09
N GLU A 509 -31.09 0.36 6.12
CA GLU A 509 -30.56 -1.01 6.14
C GLU A 509 -31.20 -1.94 5.09
N ALA A 510 -32.45 -1.66 4.67
CA ALA A 510 -33.14 -2.48 3.67
C ALA A 510 -32.63 -2.29 2.22
N GLY A 511 -31.58 -1.51 2.02
CA GLY A 511 -30.99 -1.24 0.70
C GLY A 511 -29.57 -0.71 0.86
N ARG A 512 -29.00 -0.19 -0.24
CA ARG A 512 -27.70 0.46 -0.19
C ARG A 512 -27.80 1.97 -0.08
N VAL A 513 -26.80 2.53 0.58
CA VAL A 513 -26.60 3.97 0.70
C VAL A 513 -25.34 4.35 -0.10
N GLU A 514 -25.46 5.34 -0.96
CA GLU A 514 -24.33 6.03 -1.53
C GLU A 514 -24.03 7.27 -0.70
N VAL A 515 -22.77 7.45 -0.34
CA VAL A 515 -22.31 8.67 0.30
C VAL A 515 -21.27 9.29 -0.61
N VAL A 516 -21.55 10.49 -1.12
CA VAL A 516 -20.60 11.19 -1.99
C VAL A 516 -19.27 11.33 -1.26
N PRO A 517 -18.17 10.70 -1.75
CA PRO A 517 -16.91 10.63 -1.01
C PRO A 517 -16.29 11.99 -0.75
N VAL A 518 -15.93 12.24 0.50
CA VAL A 518 -15.14 13.41 0.91
C VAL A 518 -13.64 13.08 0.90
N ARG A 519 -12.80 14.11 0.91
CA ARG A 519 -11.34 13.93 0.87
C ARG A 519 -10.77 13.15 2.06
N SER A 520 -11.42 13.22 3.21
CA SER A 520 -10.99 12.48 4.39
C SER A 520 -11.36 10.99 4.32
N HIS A 521 -12.32 10.60 3.48
CA HIS A 521 -12.91 9.26 3.42
C HIS A 521 -13.45 8.76 4.76
N ARG A 522 -13.67 9.68 5.70
CA ARG A 522 -14.17 9.33 7.03
C ARG A 522 -15.60 8.81 6.98
N GLU A 523 -16.42 9.29 6.04
CA GLU A 523 -17.77 8.84 5.78
C GLU A 523 -17.85 7.33 5.60
N ALA A 524 -16.91 6.76 4.85
CA ALA A 524 -16.90 5.32 4.57
C ALA A 524 -16.73 4.51 5.86
N SER A 525 -15.72 4.82 6.70
CA SER A 525 -15.47 4.08 7.92
C SER A 525 -16.53 4.31 9.01
N ALA A 526 -17.07 5.54 9.08
CA ALA A 526 -18.00 5.90 10.14
C ALA A 526 -19.42 5.42 9.89
N LEU A 527 -19.83 5.23 8.62
CA LEU A 527 -21.18 4.82 8.26
C LEU A 527 -21.30 3.30 7.98
N ALA A 528 -20.21 2.62 7.60
CA ALA A 528 -20.25 1.17 7.36
C ALA A 528 -20.89 0.34 8.50
N PRO A 529 -20.71 0.69 9.80
CA PRO A 529 -21.37 -0.01 10.89
C PRO A 529 -22.90 0.09 10.92
N TYR A 530 -23.47 1.02 10.18
CA TYR A 530 -24.89 1.37 10.27
C TYR A 530 -25.66 1.12 8.97
N VAL A 531 -24.99 1.12 7.82
CA VAL A 531 -25.63 0.97 6.51
C VAL A 531 -24.71 0.21 5.54
N SER A 532 -25.32 -0.47 4.58
CA SER A 532 -24.58 -1.07 3.46
C SER A 532 -24.21 0.03 2.46
N LEU A 533 -22.91 0.32 2.33
CA LEU A 533 -22.39 1.33 1.41
C LEU A 533 -22.24 0.76 0.00
N ALA A 534 -22.66 1.53 -1.00
CA ALA A 534 -22.40 1.20 -2.40
C ALA A 534 -20.91 1.33 -2.74
N ARG A 535 -20.22 2.32 -2.15
CA ARG A 535 -18.76 2.49 -2.19
C ARG A 535 -18.18 2.49 -0.79
N GLY A 536 -16.88 2.28 -0.69
CA GLY A 536 -16.08 2.41 0.52
C GLY A 536 -14.86 3.28 0.25
N TRP A 537 -13.72 2.93 0.86
CA TRP A 537 -12.44 3.57 0.55
C TRP A 537 -11.39 2.55 0.11
N ASN A 538 -11.28 2.36 -1.18
CA ASN A 538 -10.21 1.58 -1.84
C ASN A 538 -10.15 1.97 -3.32
N ARG A 539 -9.13 2.72 -3.72
CA ARG A 539 -8.99 3.23 -5.09
C ARG A 539 -8.98 2.13 -6.17
N GLN A 540 -8.42 0.95 -5.86
CA GLN A 540 -8.39 -0.15 -6.81
C GLN A 540 -9.80 -0.74 -7.02
N ALA A 541 -10.59 -0.86 -5.95
CA ALA A 541 -11.96 -1.33 -6.03
C ALA A 541 -12.87 -0.32 -6.74
N ASP A 542 -12.66 0.98 -6.51
CA ASP A 542 -13.40 2.03 -7.21
C ASP A 542 -13.17 1.96 -8.72
N LEU A 543 -11.92 1.85 -9.16
CA LEU A 543 -11.60 1.78 -10.59
C LEU A 543 -12.06 0.48 -11.26
N ASP A 544 -12.21 -0.59 -10.51
CA ASP A 544 -12.68 -1.88 -11.02
C ASP A 544 -14.21 -1.93 -11.12
N ARG A 545 -14.90 -1.40 -10.10
CA ARG A 545 -16.36 -1.55 -9.96
C ARG A 545 -17.16 -0.31 -10.32
N HIS A 546 -16.52 0.87 -10.30
CA HIS A 546 -17.17 2.18 -10.39
C HIS A 546 -16.46 3.10 -11.39
N GLU A 547 -16.10 2.58 -12.56
CA GLU A 547 -15.33 3.30 -13.60
C GLU A 547 -15.93 4.65 -13.96
N ILE A 548 -17.28 4.77 -13.97
CA ILE A 548 -17.98 6.00 -14.37
C ILE A 548 -17.54 7.26 -13.62
N PHE A 549 -17.01 7.12 -12.40
CA PHE A 549 -16.50 8.25 -11.61
C PHE A 549 -15.08 8.67 -12.00
N TYR A 550 -14.42 7.94 -12.92
CA TYR A 550 -12.99 8.12 -13.22
C TYR A 550 -12.67 8.18 -14.72
N ASP A 551 -13.59 7.74 -15.58
CA ASP A 551 -13.40 7.66 -17.04
C ASP A 551 -13.99 8.85 -17.81
N GLY A 552 -14.64 9.80 -17.10
CA GLY A 552 -15.29 10.97 -17.70
C GLY A 552 -16.63 10.66 -18.36
N SER A 553 -17.21 9.48 -18.11
CA SER A 553 -18.56 9.10 -18.61
C SER A 553 -19.69 9.46 -17.65
N LEU A 554 -19.38 10.09 -16.51
CA LEU A 554 -20.39 10.45 -15.51
C LEU A 554 -21.31 11.57 -16.02
N THR A 555 -22.58 11.25 -16.16
CA THR A 555 -23.68 12.17 -16.49
C THR A 555 -24.85 11.88 -15.56
N PRO A 556 -25.88 12.75 -15.46
CA PRO A 556 -27.08 12.44 -14.71
C PRO A 556 -27.73 11.12 -15.10
N GLU A 557 -27.71 10.75 -16.38
CA GLU A 557 -28.30 9.52 -16.91
C GLU A 557 -27.46 8.28 -16.53
N THR A 558 -26.14 8.32 -16.70
CA THR A 558 -25.25 7.22 -16.34
C THR A 558 -25.21 7.02 -14.83
N TYR A 559 -25.24 8.11 -14.05
CA TYR A 559 -25.36 8.07 -12.59
C TYR A 559 -26.66 7.38 -12.16
N ARG A 560 -27.82 7.72 -12.77
CA ARG A 560 -29.08 7.02 -12.52
C ARG A 560 -28.98 5.53 -12.85
N GLY A 561 -28.32 5.16 -13.95
CA GLY A 561 -28.02 3.77 -14.33
C GLY A 561 -27.22 3.04 -13.26
N TRP A 562 -26.18 3.69 -12.76
CA TRP A 562 -25.31 3.17 -11.71
C TRP A 562 -26.06 2.97 -10.38
N LEU A 563 -26.88 3.95 -9.95
CA LEU A 563 -27.73 3.84 -8.75
C LEU A 563 -28.65 2.62 -8.83
N LYS A 564 -29.22 2.36 -10.01
CA LYS A 564 -30.09 1.19 -10.24
C LYS A 564 -29.30 -0.12 -10.22
N HIS A 565 -28.15 -0.16 -10.89
CA HIS A 565 -27.30 -1.35 -10.96
C HIS A 565 -26.86 -1.79 -9.56
N TRP A 566 -26.43 -0.82 -8.73
CA TRP A 566 -25.99 -1.07 -7.37
C TRP A 566 -27.09 -1.13 -6.32
N ALA A 567 -28.36 -1.07 -6.73
CA ALA A 567 -29.52 -1.10 -5.82
C ALA A 567 -29.45 -0.01 -4.72
N VAL A 568 -28.98 1.20 -5.08
CA VAL A 568 -28.89 2.33 -4.17
C VAL A 568 -30.29 2.87 -3.88
N ARG A 569 -30.62 2.99 -2.60
CA ARG A 569 -31.91 3.49 -2.11
C ARG A 569 -31.82 4.93 -1.63
N TYR A 570 -30.70 5.32 -1.05
CA TYR A 570 -30.44 6.66 -0.54
C TYR A 570 -29.11 7.18 -1.00
N VAL A 571 -29.03 8.50 -1.23
CA VAL A 571 -27.80 9.23 -1.52
C VAL A 571 -27.61 10.30 -0.46
N VAL A 572 -26.42 10.34 0.13
CA VAL A 572 -26.00 11.34 1.12
C VAL A 572 -25.00 12.29 0.47
N LEU A 573 -25.27 13.58 0.54
CA LEU A 573 -24.37 14.64 0.07
C LEU A 573 -23.85 15.43 1.28
N PRO A 574 -22.54 15.42 1.55
CA PRO A 574 -21.90 16.32 2.51
C PRO A 574 -21.99 17.78 2.02
N VAL A 575 -22.27 18.73 2.93
CA VAL A 575 -22.50 20.15 2.58
C VAL A 575 -21.19 20.95 2.69
N GLU A 576 -20.43 20.80 3.77
CA GLU A 576 -19.24 21.61 4.04
C GLU A 576 -17.93 20.93 3.68
N ASP A 577 -17.89 19.59 3.69
CA ASP A 577 -16.70 18.82 3.34
C ASP A 577 -16.41 18.85 1.84
N ARG A 578 -15.14 18.97 1.50
CA ARG A 578 -14.72 18.96 0.09
C ARG A 578 -14.80 17.54 -0.47
N PRO A 579 -15.46 17.34 -1.62
CA PRO A 579 -15.47 16.04 -2.30
C PRO A 579 -14.05 15.56 -2.64
N ASP A 580 -13.85 14.23 -2.66
CA ASP A 580 -12.65 13.62 -3.23
C ASP A 580 -12.54 13.95 -4.73
N THR A 581 -11.35 13.78 -5.27
CA THR A 581 -11.07 14.11 -6.68
C THR A 581 -11.99 13.36 -7.66
N GLY A 582 -12.35 12.11 -7.36
CA GLY A 582 -13.28 11.33 -8.16
C GLY A 582 -14.77 11.52 -7.82
N ALA A 583 -15.10 12.45 -6.92
CA ALA A 583 -16.48 12.69 -6.47
C ALA A 583 -16.99 14.11 -6.78
N HIS A 584 -16.19 14.97 -7.40
CA HIS A 584 -16.61 16.35 -7.73
C HIS A 584 -17.82 16.40 -8.64
N GLU A 585 -17.79 15.66 -9.75
CA GLU A 585 -18.90 15.62 -10.72
C GLU A 585 -20.15 15.02 -10.10
N GLU A 586 -20.00 13.97 -9.27
CA GLU A 586 -21.12 13.39 -8.54
C GLU A 586 -21.76 14.39 -7.57
N ALA A 587 -20.94 15.09 -6.76
CA ALA A 587 -21.42 16.11 -5.85
C ALA A 587 -22.22 17.20 -6.58
N GLU A 588 -21.75 17.64 -7.77
CA GLU A 588 -22.45 18.61 -8.60
C GLU A 588 -23.78 18.07 -9.12
N ILE A 589 -23.81 16.83 -9.63
CA ILE A 589 -25.03 16.19 -10.13
C ILE A 589 -26.09 16.10 -9.02
N VAL A 590 -25.68 15.66 -7.82
CA VAL A 590 -26.60 15.52 -6.68
C VAL A 590 -27.06 16.90 -6.17
N ALA A 591 -26.15 17.87 -6.07
CA ALA A 591 -26.43 19.22 -5.56
C ALA A 591 -27.42 19.99 -6.47
N GLN A 592 -27.34 19.80 -7.80
CA GLN A 592 -28.24 20.42 -8.78
C GLN A 592 -29.68 19.92 -8.69
N GLY A 593 -29.90 18.80 -7.99
CA GLY A 593 -31.21 18.14 -7.91
C GLY A 593 -31.57 17.39 -9.20
N GLN A 594 -31.93 16.14 -9.05
CA GLN A 594 -32.29 15.28 -10.18
C GLN A 594 -33.70 14.80 -10.09
N PRO A 595 -34.43 14.60 -11.19
CA PRO A 595 -35.82 14.14 -11.16
C PRO A 595 -36.02 12.77 -10.49
N TYR A 596 -34.97 11.97 -10.42
CA TYR A 596 -34.93 10.65 -9.78
C TYR A 596 -34.45 10.67 -8.32
N LEU A 597 -34.10 11.84 -7.76
CA LEU A 597 -33.74 12.06 -6.37
C LEU A 597 -34.75 12.99 -5.69
N THR A 598 -35.22 12.61 -4.50
CA THR A 598 -36.07 13.44 -3.67
C THR A 598 -35.37 13.70 -2.36
N GLU A 599 -35.03 14.95 -2.06
CA GLU A 599 -34.49 15.34 -0.77
C GLU A 599 -35.51 15.10 0.31
N ILE A 600 -35.18 14.32 1.33
CA ILE A 600 -36.10 13.92 2.40
C ILE A 600 -35.68 14.49 3.76
N TRP A 601 -34.42 14.90 3.90
CA TRP A 601 -33.89 15.50 5.11
C TRP A 601 -32.59 16.26 4.80
N ALA A 602 -32.34 17.34 5.54
CA ALA A 602 -31.10 18.08 5.50
C ALA A 602 -30.83 18.75 6.85
N ASP A 603 -29.56 18.91 7.19
CA ASP A 603 -29.08 19.77 8.27
C ASP A 603 -27.92 20.67 7.78
N ALA A 604 -27.13 21.24 8.70
CA ALA A 604 -26.00 22.10 8.32
C ALA A 604 -24.91 21.34 7.56
N ASN A 605 -24.73 20.05 7.83
CA ASN A 605 -23.59 19.25 7.39
C ASN A 605 -23.95 18.23 6.28
N TRP A 606 -25.22 17.80 6.22
CA TRP A 606 -25.65 16.69 5.38
C TRP A 606 -26.98 16.97 4.66
N ARG A 607 -27.10 16.41 3.46
CA ARG A 607 -28.37 16.32 2.73
C ARG A 607 -28.64 14.87 2.37
N LEU A 608 -29.83 14.36 2.68
CA LEU A 608 -30.23 12.98 2.42
C LEU A 608 -31.30 12.96 1.33
N PHE A 609 -31.04 12.22 0.28
CA PHE A 609 -31.91 12.03 -0.86
C PHE A 609 -32.40 10.59 -0.94
N ARG A 610 -33.66 10.42 -1.21
CA ARG A 610 -34.25 9.13 -1.57
C ARG A 610 -34.27 8.97 -3.09
N VAL A 611 -33.77 7.81 -3.56
CA VAL A 611 -33.89 7.43 -4.98
C VAL A 611 -35.31 7.07 -5.29
N ASN A 612 -35.89 7.67 -6.33
CA ASN A 612 -37.26 7.41 -6.74
C ASN A 612 -37.32 6.09 -7.54
N ASN A 613 -38.20 5.16 -7.10
CA ASN A 613 -38.29 3.80 -7.64
C ASN A 613 -36.93 3.08 -7.66
N PRO A 614 -36.30 2.86 -6.49
CA PRO A 614 -35.00 2.20 -6.40
C PRO A 614 -35.15 0.75 -6.84
N THR A 615 -34.08 0.21 -7.43
CA THR A 615 -33.96 -1.23 -7.66
C THR A 615 -33.83 -1.93 -6.30
N PRO A 616 -34.57 -2.98 -6.00
CA PRO A 616 -34.45 -3.67 -4.73
C PRO A 616 -33.12 -4.43 -4.63
N LEU A 617 -32.60 -4.54 -3.43
CA LEU A 617 -31.40 -5.35 -3.15
C LEU A 617 -31.66 -6.84 -3.41
N VAL A 618 -32.87 -7.29 -3.11
CA VAL A 618 -33.34 -8.67 -3.33
C VAL A 618 -34.58 -8.61 -4.18
N GLU A 619 -34.64 -9.41 -5.25
CA GLU A 619 -35.80 -9.44 -6.14
C GLU A 619 -37.00 -10.19 -5.54
N ALA A 620 -38.21 -9.76 -5.95
CA ALA A 620 -39.42 -10.52 -5.65
C ALA A 620 -39.31 -11.98 -6.19
N PRO A 621 -39.80 -12.98 -5.45
CA PRO A 621 -40.75 -12.89 -4.34
C PRO A 621 -40.12 -12.77 -2.94
N ALA A 622 -38.93 -12.28 -2.82
CA ALA A 622 -38.25 -12.14 -1.55
C ALA A 622 -38.09 -10.67 -1.10
N GLU A 623 -37.91 -10.46 0.19
CA GLU A 623 -37.74 -9.15 0.82
C GLU A 623 -36.56 -9.20 1.81
N VAL A 624 -35.83 -8.09 1.93
CA VAL A 624 -34.77 -7.94 2.95
C VAL A 624 -35.43 -7.78 4.31
N ARG A 625 -35.07 -8.66 5.24
CA ARG A 625 -35.52 -8.56 6.63
C ARG A 625 -34.50 -7.81 7.48
N ARG A 626 -33.19 -8.10 7.28
CA ARG A 626 -32.06 -7.45 7.92
C ARG A 626 -30.84 -7.53 7.02
N ALA A 627 -30.09 -6.46 6.96
CA ALA A 627 -28.77 -6.44 6.35
C ALA A 627 -27.80 -5.77 7.31
N ASP A 628 -26.70 -6.45 7.63
CA ASP A 628 -25.59 -5.90 8.41
C ASP A 628 -24.25 -6.22 7.73
N GLU A 629 -23.14 -5.88 8.37
CA GLU A 629 -21.82 -6.10 7.79
C GLU A 629 -21.48 -7.58 7.58
N GLY A 630 -21.97 -8.48 8.43
CA GLY A 630 -21.59 -9.90 8.45
C GLY A 630 -22.61 -10.82 7.79
N GLU A 631 -23.87 -10.40 7.65
CA GLU A 631 -24.94 -11.23 7.09
C GLU A 631 -26.04 -10.43 6.39
N LEU A 632 -26.74 -11.10 5.48
CA LEU A 632 -27.95 -10.62 4.84
C LEU A 632 -29.07 -11.63 5.11
N VAL A 633 -30.11 -11.21 5.83
CA VAL A 633 -31.30 -12.02 6.15
C VAL A 633 -32.45 -11.62 5.24
N ILE A 634 -33.02 -12.59 4.53
CA ILE A 634 -34.10 -12.40 3.56
C ILE A 634 -35.27 -13.35 3.81
N ASP A 635 -36.48 -12.86 3.64
CA ASP A 635 -37.68 -13.66 3.70
C ASP A 635 -38.15 -13.97 2.28
N VAL A 636 -38.20 -15.25 1.93
CA VAL A 636 -38.67 -15.76 0.62
C VAL A 636 -40.08 -16.24 0.74
N LYS A 637 -41.02 -15.66 -0.04
CA LYS A 637 -42.46 -15.94 0.01
C LYS A 637 -42.83 -17.21 -0.76
N TYR A 638 -42.11 -17.54 -1.81
CA TYR A 638 -42.33 -18.72 -2.64
C TYR A 638 -40.99 -19.36 -3.00
N ALA A 639 -40.95 -20.70 -3.04
CA ALA A 639 -39.78 -21.43 -3.48
C ALA A 639 -39.35 -21.03 -4.90
N GLY A 640 -38.03 -21.04 -5.16
CA GLY A 640 -37.44 -20.75 -6.45
C GLY A 640 -36.21 -19.85 -6.40
N PRO A 641 -35.66 -19.51 -7.55
CA PRO A 641 -34.46 -18.68 -7.62
C PRO A 641 -34.80 -17.22 -7.31
N VAL A 642 -33.93 -16.59 -6.48
CA VAL A 642 -34.03 -15.20 -6.06
C VAL A 642 -32.73 -14.48 -6.39
N LEU A 643 -32.76 -13.40 -7.17
CA LEU A 643 -31.57 -12.58 -7.41
C LEU A 643 -31.30 -11.68 -6.20
N VAL A 644 -30.08 -11.80 -5.68
CA VAL A 644 -29.55 -11.00 -4.59
C VAL A 644 -28.41 -10.15 -5.14
N ARG A 645 -28.54 -8.82 -5.14
CA ARG A 645 -27.54 -7.91 -5.72
C ARG A 645 -26.36 -7.69 -4.79
N VAL A 646 -25.73 -8.79 -4.37
CA VAL A 646 -24.47 -8.85 -3.67
C VAL A 646 -23.45 -9.48 -4.62
N PRO A 647 -22.29 -8.86 -4.84
CA PRO A 647 -21.26 -9.44 -5.70
C PRO A 647 -20.89 -10.85 -5.27
N PHE A 648 -20.90 -11.78 -6.23
CA PHE A 648 -20.68 -13.19 -5.94
C PHE A 648 -19.28 -13.45 -5.39
N SER A 649 -19.20 -14.31 -4.39
CA SER A 649 -17.95 -14.86 -3.86
C SER A 649 -18.13 -16.36 -3.56
N PRO A 650 -17.11 -17.20 -3.79
CA PRO A 650 -17.14 -18.60 -3.38
C PRO A 650 -17.29 -18.83 -1.86
N TRP A 651 -17.12 -17.79 -1.06
CA TRP A 651 -17.31 -17.86 0.41
C TRP A 651 -18.76 -17.65 0.83
N LEU A 652 -19.58 -17.08 -0.05
CA LEU A 652 -21.01 -16.87 0.26
C LEU A 652 -21.72 -18.21 0.38
N GLY A 653 -22.51 -18.33 1.42
CA GLY A 653 -23.30 -19.51 1.68
C GLY A 653 -24.47 -19.18 2.62
N LEU A 654 -25.28 -20.17 2.85
CA LEU A 654 -26.36 -20.10 3.83
C LEU A 654 -25.82 -20.53 5.20
N VAL A 655 -26.33 -19.86 6.23
CA VAL A 655 -26.01 -20.18 7.64
C VAL A 655 -27.31 -20.31 8.43
N ASP A 656 -27.23 -21.10 9.50
CA ASP A 656 -28.31 -21.25 10.47
C ASP A 656 -28.38 -20.06 11.46
N GLU A 657 -29.18 -20.19 12.51
CA GLU A 657 -29.32 -19.14 13.54
C GLU A 657 -28.07 -18.95 14.40
N ASP A 658 -27.22 -19.97 14.50
CA ASP A 658 -25.96 -19.95 15.24
C ASP A 658 -24.78 -19.44 14.37
N GLY A 659 -25.00 -19.21 13.07
CA GLY A 659 -24.00 -18.74 12.11
C GLY A 659 -23.13 -19.87 11.53
N GLU A 660 -23.50 -21.12 11.76
CA GLU A 660 -22.87 -22.30 11.16
C GLU A 660 -23.40 -22.53 9.75
N GLY A 661 -22.56 -23.03 8.85
CA GLY A 661 -22.99 -23.32 7.48
C GLY A 661 -24.02 -24.43 7.41
N VAL A 662 -25.08 -24.22 6.67
CA VAL A 662 -26.10 -25.24 6.43
C VAL A 662 -25.58 -26.37 5.55
N GLU A 663 -26.31 -27.51 5.53
CA GLU A 663 -25.95 -28.65 4.72
C GLU A 663 -25.88 -28.30 3.23
N ALA A 664 -24.74 -28.65 2.62
CA ALA A 664 -24.52 -28.37 1.20
C ALA A 664 -25.36 -29.33 0.33
N PRO A 665 -25.81 -28.88 -0.87
CA PRO A 665 -26.51 -29.75 -1.80
C PRO A 665 -25.68 -30.99 -2.16
N GLN A 666 -26.34 -32.13 -2.27
CA GLN A 666 -25.74 -33.40 -2.59
C GLN A 666 -26.08 -33.79 -4.04
N VAL A 667 -25.05 -34.06 -4.83
CA VAL A 667 -25.20 -34.60 -6.20
C VAL A 667 -25.62 -36.05 -6.10
N LEU A 668 -26.70 -36.41 -6.79
CA LEU A 668 -27.13 -37.80 -6.87
C LEU A 668 -26.36 -38.53 -8.00
N ASP A 669 -25.84 -39.72 -7.68
CA ASP A 669 -25.18 -40.55 -8.66
C ASP A 669 -26.19 -41.08 -9.70
N ASP A 670 -25.71 -41.27 -10.94
CA ASP A 670 -26.51 -41.64 -12.15
C ASP A 670 -27.17 -43.03 -12.01
N ASP A 671 -26.86 -43.81 -10.96
CA ASP A 671 -27.37 -45.18 -10.74
C ASP A 671 -28.78 -45.21 -10.11
N GLY A 672 -29.36 -44.07 -9.82
CA GLY A 672 -30.75 -43.95 -9.31
C GLY A 672 -30.98 -44.61 -7.97
N SER A 673 -29.91 -44.86 -7.19
CA SER A 673 -30.06 -45.32 -5.80
C SER A 673 -30.63 -44.18 -4.97
N ASP A 674 -31.95 -44.16 -4.86
CA ASP A 674 -32.67 -43.34 -3.91
C ASP A 674 -32.19 -43.65 -2.52
N ASP A 675 -31.28 -42.87 -1.95
CA ASP A 675 -31.11 -42.90 -0.51
C ASP A 675 -32.38 -42.25 0.09
N PRO A 676 -33.27 -43.05 0.72
CA PRO A 676 -34.54 -42.56 1.22
C PRO A 676 -34.38 -41.58 2.38
N ASP A 677 -33.17 -41.41 2.92
CA ASP A 677 -32.92 -40.56 4.08
C ASP A 677 -32.44 -39.14 3.71
N VAL A 678 -32.31 -38.79 2.44
CA VAL A 678 -31.95 -37.43 2.03
C VAL A 678 -33.17 -36.57 1.85
N ASP A 679 -33.53 -35.80 2.87
CA ASP A 679 -34.63 -34.82 2.84
C ASP A 679 -34.19 -33.56 2.03
N GLY A 680 -34.91 -33.23 0.94
CA GLY A 680 -34.66 -32.04 0.16
C GLY A 680 -35.43 -31.98 -1.15
N VAL A 681 -35.39 -30.81 -1.80
CA VAL A 681 -35.98 -30.63 -3.14
C VAL A 681 -34.96 -31.08 -4.19
N ARG A 682 -35.41 -31.92 -5.11
CA ARG A 682 -34.59 -32.36 -6.26
C ARG A 682 -34.54 -31.26 -7.31
N GLU A 683 -33.38 -30.84 -7.69
CA GLU A 683 -33.12 -29.80 -8.69
C GLU A 683 -32.10 -30.31 -9.73
N TRP A 684 -32.10 -29.67 -10.89
CA TRP A 684 -31.12 -29.95 -11.96
C TRP A 684 -30.10 -28.82 -12.02
N SER A 685 -28.82 -29.16 -12.04
CA SER A 685 -27.76 -28.20 -12.31
C SER A 685 -27.80 -27.70 -13.76
N GLU A 686 -27.06 -26.62 -14.08
CA GLU A 686 -26.93 -26.14 -15.45
C GLU A 686 -26.23 -27.16 -16.36
N SER A 687 -25.38 -28.02 -15.82
CA SER A 687 -24.73 -29.13 -16.54
C SER A 687 -25.61 -30.36 -16.71
N GLY A 688 -26.82 -30.39 -16.12
CA GLY A 688 -27.75 -31.49 -16.21
C GLY A 688 -27.51 -32.60 -15.18
N GLN A 689 -26.83 -32.33 -14.08
CA GLN A 689 -26.72 -33.21 -12.93
C GLN A 689 -27.91 -33.03 -11.98
N LEU A 690 -28.48 -34.13 -11.52
CA LEU A 690 -29.54 -34.11 -10.51
C LEU A 690 -28.88 -33.96 -9.10
N TYR A 691 -29.39 -33.05 -8.31
CA TYR A 691 -28.95 -32.89 -6.92
C TYR A 691 -30.13 -32.67 -5.97
N VAL A 692 -29.92 -32.97 -4.69
CA VAL A 692 -30.90 -32.67 -3.64
C VAL A 692 -30.45 -31.39 -2.93
N ASN A 693 -31.37 -30.43 -2.82
CA ASN A 693 -31.17 -29.18 -2.15
C ASN A 693 -32.00 -29.16 -0.85
N PRO A 694 -31.39 -29.45 0.31
CA PRO A 694 -32.14 -29.57 1.55
C PRO A 694 -32.57 -28.20 2.10
N GLU A 695 -31.64 -27.23 2.13
CA GLU A 695 -31.82 -25.95 2.82
C GLU A 695 -31.60 -24.72 1.93
N GLY A 696 -31.13 -24.91 0.72
CA GLY A 696 -30.84 -23.87 -0.24
C GLY A 696 -29.35 -23.79 -0.59
N CYS A 697 -29.07 -23.14 -1.70
CA CYS A 697 -27.71 -22.93 -2.18
C CYS A 697 -27.60 -21.63 -2.99
N VAL A 698 -26.38 -21.21 -3.29
CA VAL A 698 -26.12 -19.99 -4.03
C VAL A 698 -25.33 -20.25 -5.31
N THR A 699 -25.64 -19.49 -6.38
CA THR A 699 -24.89 -19.52 -7.64
C THR A 699 -24.50 -18.12 -8.06
N LYS A 700 -23.58 -18.01 -9.02
CA LYS A 700 -23.25 -16.76 -9.69
C LYS A 700 -24.30 -16.43 -10.76
N ALA A 701 -24.80 -15.20 -10.78
CA ALA A 701 -25.76 -14.70 -11.78
C ALA A 701 -25.29 -13.35 -12.33
N GLY A 702 -24.46 -13.38 -13.39
CA GLY A 702 -23.80 -12.18 -13.88
C GLY A 702 -22.82 -11.61 -12.84
N ASP A 703 -23.03 -10.37 -12.43
CA ASP A 703 -22.24 -9.71 -11.38
C ASP A 703 -22.68 -10.09 -9.95
N TRP A 704 -23.88 -10.71 -9.84
CA TRP A 704 -24.58 -10.89 -8.57
C TRP A 704 -24.65 -12.34 -8.11
N THR A 705 -25.19 -12.53 -6.93
CA THR A 705 -25.48 -13.83 -6.33
C THR A 705 -26.95 -14.19 -6.57
N ARG A 706 -27.24 -15.45 -6.88
CA ARG A 706 -28.57 -16.01 -6.95
C ARG A 706 -28.73 -17.05 -5.84
N LEU A 707 -29.75 -16.88 -5.01
CA LEU A 707 -30.18 -17.86 -4.05
C LEU A 707 -31.16 -18.81 -4.72
N HIS A 708 -31.01 -20.12 -4.57
CA HIS A 708 -31.98 -21.17 -4.87
C HIS A 708 -32.67 -21.58 -3.57
N ALA A 709 -33.86 -21.09 -3.37
CA ALA A 709 -34.66 -21.35 -2.17
C ALA A 709 -35.61 -22.53 -2.41
N PRO A 710 -35.40 -23.74 -1.83
CA PRO A 710 -36.23 -24.91 -2.04
C PRO A 710 -37.61 -24.76 -1.40
N ARG A 711 -37.77 -23.86 -0.40
CA ARG A 711 -39.00 -23.66 0.37
C ARG A 711 -39.23 -22.18 0.66
N PRO A 712 -40.48 -21.72 0.90
CA PRO A 712 -40.72 -20.42 1.52
C PRO A 712 -40.10 -20.40 2.95
N GLY A 713 -39.51 -19.25 3.32
CA GLY A 713 -38.91 -19.13 4.65
C GLY A 713 -37.88 -18.01 4.72
N THR A 714 -37.21 -17.94 5.88
CA THR A 714 -36.12 -17.01 6.15
C THR A 714 -34.78 -17.66 5.80
N TYR A 715 -34.00 -16.98 4.98
CA TYR A 715 -32.65 -17.41 4.58
C TYR A 715 -31.62 -16.39 5.08
N ARG A 716 -30.50 -16.91 5.62
CA ARG A 716 -29.39 -16.10 6.09
C ARG A 716 -28.19 -16.34 5.21
N ILE A 717 -27.75 -15.32 4.47
CA ILE A 717 -26.56 -15.36 3.61
C ILE A 717 -25.40 -14.74 4.37
N SER A 718 -24.33 -15.53 4.57
CA SER A 718 -23.10 -15.09 5.22
C SER A 718 -21.89 -15.73 4.52
N ALA A 719 -20.68 -15.53 5.07
CA ALA A 719 -19.46 -16.09 4.52
C ALA A 719 -18.50 -16.51 5.64
N PRO A 720 -18.82 -17.56 6.41
CA PRO A 720 -17.94 -18.03 7.49
C PRO A 720 -16.63 -18.58 6.95
N TYR A 721 -15.54 -18.46 7.73
CA TYR A 721 -14.25 -19.11 7.44
C TYR A 721 -14.32 -20.60 7.70
N GLN A 722 -14.98 -21.33 6.82
CA GLN A 722 -15.13 -22.80 6.92
C GLN A 722 -14.79 -23.48 5.59
N LEU A 723 -14.53 -24.79 5.64
CA LEU A 723 -14.31 -25.64 4.46
C LEU A 723 -15.31 -26.81 4.49
N PRO A 724 -15.98 -27.11 3.37
CA PRO A 724 -15.91 -26.41 2.07
C PRO A 724 -16.39 -24.96 2.15
N ARG A 725 -15.97 -24.11 1.20
CA ARG A 725 -16.32 -22.69 1.17
C ARG A 725 -17.75 -22.50 0.69
N GLY A 726 -18.59 -21.82 1.49
CA GLY A 726 -19.97 -21.48 1.15
C GLY A 726 -20.85 -22.70 0.85
N THR A 727 -22.12 -22.45 0.59
CA THR A 727 -23.10 -23.46 0.13
C THR A 727 -23.40 -23.22 -1.36
N GLN A 728 -22.48 -23.64 -2.21
CA GLN A 728 -22.63 -23.48 -3.67
C GLN A 728 -23.58 -24.56 -4.22
N CYS A 729 -24.50 -24.17 -5.12
CA CYS A 729 -25.21 -25.16 -5.89
C CYS A 729 -24.24 -25.91 -6.82
N PRO A 730 -24.47 -27.20 -7.11
CA PRO A 730 -23.70 -27.91 -8.12
C PRO A 730 -23.80 -27.25 -9.50
N GLU A 731 -22.66 -27.11 -10.20
CA GLU A 731 -22.57 -26.50 -11.54
C GLU A 731 -23.02 -27.45 -12.65
#